data_5ee0f6df899d3c624e29baba1a61afa6
#
_entry.id   5ee0f6df899d3c624e29baba1a61afa6
#
_cell.length_a   1.000
_cell.length_b   1.000
_cell.length_c   1.000
_cell.angle_alpha   90.00
_cell.angle_beta   90.00
_cell.angle_gamma   90.00
#
_symmetry.space_group_name_H-M   'P 1'
#
loop_
_entity.id
_entity.type
_entity.pdbx_description
1 polymer ?
#
loop_
_entity_poly.entity_id
_entity_poly.type
_entity_poly.pdbx_seq_one_letter_code
_entity_poly.pdbx_strand_id
1 'polypeptide(L)'
;MPINKIRNIAFVGQSGSGKTTLIEKLLFACDATTHLGSIEKGDTVTDFDDQSIQYQHSIEATPVALSWQKHRLNIIDTPGLSELLGRSLSVFPAVETSVLVLDPQMPLTQVTDKLFQFAQQQKKCQMIIINKLDNHGNQLEKLLDEIQGHFGSNCLPINLPSADGNEVVDCFFEPQYQQATLLSSVEAAHETLIDQVVEVDEELMELYLEQGSELTPAQLHDPFEEALRTGHVVPICFASAQTGTGIELLLRTLAELMPMPNEGNPPLLQKNGKMIKVNCDTLEHTVAHVYKISVDPYMGKLAYLRVFQGEINAGSQLYVGESNKAFKVGHLYQLQGKQRTEISRALAGDFCVLAKVDELEFDSIVHDSHDEDDVSLKTLHFPQPMYSLSLKPTKRGDEQKLGEVLNRVVSEDPSLRLEHRARTNETILSGQGEFHLKIALEKMASVYKLEVDTEQPSVEYFETITKPAEGQYRHKKQSGGAGQFGEVHLSVKPLERGAGFKFVNKVVGGAIPTSLIPAVEKGIHQALEEGAISNNPIRDIEVTVHDGKYHSVDSKEIAFVIAGKKAFLDAVKKADPIVLEPIVQLELTIPTSNVGDVTGDLSGNRGLIEGTEPQANNLTLIKGKSPLNELQDYARKLRALTGGEGSFNMSLSHYEPAPPAVQKRVCEETTS
;
A
#
# COMPACT_ATOMS: atom_id res chain seq x y z
N MET A 1 -14.24 20.33 -22.32
CA MET A 1 -14.20 19.50 -23.53
C MET A 1 -15.35 18.52 -23.44
N PRO A 2 -16.00 18.09 -24.51
CA PRO A 2 -17.06 17.08 -24.41
C PRO A 2 -16.44 15.73 -23.97
N ILE A 3 -17.19 14.96 -23.17
CA ILE A 3 -16.73 13.73 -22.51
C ILE A 3 -16.22 12.66 -23.49
N ASN A 4 -16.84 12.59 -24.68
CA ASN A 4 -16.44 11.65 -25.73
C ASN A 4 -15.05 11.94 -26.36
N LYS A 5 -14.37 12.98 -25.91
CA LYS A 5 -13.04 13.35 -26.34
C LYS A 5 -11.97 13.18 -25.26
N ILE A 6 -12.36 12.66 -24.09
CA ILE A 6 -11.45 12.46 -22.97
C ILE A 6 -11.02 10.99 -22.91
N ARG A 7 -9.75 10.75 -22.61
CA ARG A 7 -9.19 9.43 -22.28
C ARG A 7 -8.37 9.56 -20.99
N ASN A 8 -8.64 8.70 -20.02
CA ASN A 8 -7.90 8.69 -18.75
C ASN A 8 -7.10 7.41 -18.64
N ILE A 9 -5.81 7.55 -18.55
CA ILE A 9 -4.86 6.47 -18.75
C ILE A 9 -3.80 6.51 -17.65
N ALA A 10 -3.52 5.38 -17.00
CA ALA A 10 -2.37 5.23 -16.12
C ALA A 10 -1.25 4.46 -16.84
N PHE A 11 -0.06 5.03 -16.88
CA PHE A 11 1.15 4.36 -17.35
C PHE A 11 1.80 3.66 -16.17
N VAL A 12 1.80 2.33 -16.19
CA VAL A 12 2.31 1.46 -15.12
C VAL A 12 3.41 0.55 -15.67
N GLY A 13 4.19 -0.06 -14.79
CA GLY A 13 5.27 -0.98 -15.18
C GLY A 13 6.48 -0.82 -14.28
N GLN A 14 7.42 -1.75 -14.38
CA GLN A 14 8.62 -1.76 -13.54
C GLN A 14 9.52 -0.54 -13.77
N SER A 15 10.39 -0.26 -12.79
CA SER A 15 11.38 0.80 -12.90
C SER A 15 12.33 0.53 -14.06
N GLY A 16 12.69 1.57 -14.81
CA GLY A 16 13.58 1.45 -15.98
C GLY A 16 12.88 1.10 -17.29
N SER A 17 11.58 0.74 -17.32
CA SER A 17 10.86 0.44 -18.56
C SER A 17 10.66 1.64 -19.51
N GLY A 18 10.96 2.86 -19.04
CA GLY A 18 10.92 4.09 -19.82
C GLY A 18 9.55 4.78 -19.87
N LYS A 19 8.68 4.58 -18.87
CA LYS A 19 7.36 5.25 -18.75
C LYS A 19 7.46 6.76 -18.86
N THR A 20 8.22 7.38 -17.97
CA THR A 20 8.44 8.85 -17.94
C THR A 20 9.00 9.37 -19.26
N THR A 21 10.01 8.70 -19.81
CA THR A 21 10.61 9.06 -21.11
C THR A 21 9.59 8.99 -22.26
N LEU A 22 8.71 7.96 -22.20
CA LEU A 22 7.65 7.80 -23.21
C LEU A 22 6.60 8.90 -23.07
N ILE A 23 6.19 9.23 -21.86
CA ILE A 23 5.26 10.33 -21.59
C ILE A 23 5.85 11.68 -22.03
N GLU A 24 7.12 11.95 -21.73
CA GLU A 24 7.82 13.16 -22.24
C GLU A 24 7.80 13.23 -23.76
N LYS A 25 8.02 12.08 -24.43
CA LYS A 25 7.97 12.02 -25.91
C LYS A 25 6.56 12.29 -26.44
N LEU A 26 5.51 11.73 -25.79
CA LEU A 26 4.11 12.01 -26.16
C LEU A 26 3.75 13.49 -25.95
N LEU A 27 4.14 14.09 -24.82
CA LEU A 27 3.93 15.50 -24.53
C LEU A 27 4.61 16.40 -25.57
N PHE A 28 5.85 16.08 -25.93
CA PHE A 28 6.61 16.84 -26.93
C PHE A 28 6.02 16.69 -28.35
N ALA A 29 5.61 15.48 -28.74
CA ALA A 29 4.99 15.20 -30.04
C ALA A 29 3.63 15.90 -30.21
N CYS A 30 2.96 16.27 -29.12
CA CYS A 30 1.68 16.99 -29.11
C CYS A 30 1.81 18.48 -28.81
N ASP A 31 3.01 19.05 -28.85
CA ASP A 31 3.30 20.47 -28.51
C ASP A 31 2.81 20.86 -27.09
N ALA A 32 2.62 19.88 -26.21
CA ALA A 32 2.23 20.12 -24.80
C ALA A 32 3.42 20.62 -23.95
N THR A 33 4.65 20.48 -24.46
CA THR A 33 5.88 21.04 -23.91
C THR A 33 6.73 21.68 -25.01
N THR A 34 7.54 22.65 -24.63
CA THR A 34 8.43 23.37 -25.59
C THR A 34 9.77 22.67 -25.80
N HIS A 35 10.12 21.71 -24.97
CA HIS A 35 11.34 20.92 -25.05
C HIS A 35 11.08 19.49 -24.61
N LEU A 36 11.91 18.57 -25.05
CA LEU A 36 11.89 17.17 -24.63
C LEU A 36 12.68 17.05 -23.32
N GLY A 37 11.98 16.78 -22.21
CA GLY A 37 12.59 16.55 -20.91
C GLY A 37 13.41 15.25 -20.86
N SER A 38 14.38 15.19 -19.92
CA SER A 38 15.25 14.04 -19.68
C SER A 38 15.40 13.78 -18.19
N ILE A 39 15.33 12.51 -17.79
CA ILE A 39 15.53 12.08 -16.40
C ILE A 39 16.94 12.46 -15.93
N GLU A 40 17.97 12.27 -16.78
CA GLU A 40 19.36 12.59 -16.43
C GLU A 40 19.59 14.09 -16.18
N LYS A 41 18.82 14.96 -16.86
CA LYS A 41 18.88 16.40 -16.66
C LYS A 41 17.99 16.90 -15.52
N GLY A 42 17.03 16.05 -15.07
CA GLY A 42 16.05 16.41 -14.05
C GLY A 42 15.08 17.52 -14.52
N ASP A 43 14.73 17.56 -15.81
CA ASP A 43 13.88 18.58 -16.41
C ASP A 43 12.59 18.01 -17.05
N THR A 44 12.20 16.79 -16.65
CA THR A 44 10.95 16.17 -17.06
C THR A 44 9.73 16.85 -16.42
N VAL A 45 8.58 16.76 -17.08
CA VAL A 45 7.32 17.36 -16.60
C VAL A 45 6.78 16.58 -15.40
N THR A 46 6.92 15.25 -15.38
CA THR A 46 6.32 14.39 -14.36
C THR A 46 7.18 14.24 -13.11
N ASP A 47 8.52 14.11 -13.26
CA ASP A 47 9.47 13.98 -12.16
C ASP A 47 10.11 15.34 -11.83
N PHE A 48 9.31 16.25 -11.30
CA PHE A 48 9.72 17.63 -11.02
C PHE A 48 10.07 17.89 -9.54
N ASP A 49 9.83 16.93 -8.66
CA ASP A 49 10.16 17.04 -7.24
C ASP A 49 11.64 16.71 -6.99
N ASP A 50 12.20 17.30 -5.92
CA ASP A 50 13.62 17.17 -5.60
C ASP A 50 14.06 15.70 -5.41
N GLN A 51 13.20 14.82 -4.87
CA GLN A 51 13.50 13.42 -4.65
C GLN A 51 13.52 12.63 -5.96
N SER A 52 12.55 12.82 -6.84
CA SER A 52 12.52 12.18 -8.17
C SER A 52 13.76 12.57 -8.98
N ILE A 53 14.15 13.84 -8.95
CA ILE A 53 15.37 14.33 -9.60
C ILE A 53 16.63 13.71 -8.99
N GLN A 54 16.74 13.71 -7.66
CA GLN A 54 17.89 13.18 -6.94
C GLN A 54 18.10 11.67 -7.18
N TYR A 55 17.02 10.90 -7.17
CA TYR A 55 17.08 9.45 -7.33
C TYR A 55 16.99 8.99 -8.79
N GLN A 56 16.67 9.87 -9.72
CA GLN A 56 16.39 9.57 -11.13
C GLN A 56 15.33 8.48 -11.32
N HIS A 57 14.33 8.50 -10.46
CA HIS A 57 13.16 7.62 -10.47
C HIS A 57 11.91 8.40 -10.11
N SER A 58 10.80 8.06 -10.73
CA SER A 58 9.50 8.58 -10.33
C SER A 58 9.17 8.12 -8.90
N ILE A 59 9.00 9.06 -8.00
CA ILE A 59 8.64 8.84 -6.61
C ILE A 59 7.13 8.99 -6.41
N GLU A 60 6.52 9.93 -7.12
CA GLU A 60 5.10 10.26 -7.03
C GLU A 60 4.35 9.87 -8.30
N ALA A 61 3.04 9.56 -8.15
CA ALA A 61 2.16 9.47 -9.30
C ALA A 61 1.77 10.87 -9.78
N THR A 62 2.11 11.23 -11.02
CA THR A 62 1.95 12.60 -11.53
C THR A 62 1.03 12.64 -12.74
N PRO A 63 -0.12 13.38 -12.65
CA PRO A 63 -1.00 13.57 -13.79
C PRO A 63 -0.46 14.63 -14.75
N VAL A 64 -0.58 14.35 -16.04
CA VAL A 64 -0.34 15.27 -17.15
C VAL A 64 -1.45 15.15 -18.16
N ALA A 65 -1.62 16.19 -18.99
CA ALA A 65 -2.62 16.16 -20.05
C ALA A 65 -1.99 16.62 -21.38
N LEU A 66 -2.40 16.01 -22.44
CA LEU A 66 -2.03 16.41 -23.80
C LEU A 66 -3.26 16.40 -24.71
N SER A 67 -3.18 17.13 -25.80
CA SER A 67 -4.24 17.15 -26.82
C SER A 67 -3.67 16.60 -28.11
N TRP A 68 -4.32 15.59 -28.66
CA TRP A 68 -3.98 15.03 -29.97
C TRP A 68 -5.21 15.09 -30.86
N GLN A 69 -5.11 15.81 -31.98
CA GLN A 69 -6.25 16.12 -32.83
C GLN A 69 -7.41 16.76 -32.03
N LYS A 70 -8.52 16.04 -31.86
CA LYS A 70 -9.69 16.51 -31.10
C LYS A 70 -9.85 15.83 -29.73
N HIS A 71 -8.92 14.95 -29.35
CA HIS A 71 -8.95 14.21 -28.10
C HIS A 71 -8.04 14.84 -27.05
N ARG A 72 -8.44 14.68 -25.81
CA ARG A 72 -7.63 15.00 -24.64
C ARG A 72 -7.25 13.71 -23.95
N LEU A 73 -5.97 13.46 -23.85
CA LEU A 73 -5.43 12.34 -23.11
C LEU A 73 -4.94 12.85 -21.76
N ASN A 74 -5.58 12.42 -20.69
CA ASN A 74 -5.11 12.60 -19.32
C ASN A 74 -4.30 11.36 -18.96
N ILE A 75 -3.02 11.53 -18.73
CA ILE A 75 -2.08 10.45 -18.44
C ILE A 75 -1.55 10.62 -17.01
N ILE A 76 -1.51 9.53 -16.26
CA ILE A 76 -0.87 9.51 -14.95
C ILE A 76 0.42 8.68 -15.08
N ASP A 77 1.57 9.35 -14.92
CA ASP A 77 2.86 8.67 -14.75
C ASP A 77 2.94 8.07 -13.34
N THR A 78 3.37 6.82 -13.22
CA THR A 78 3.41 6.14 -11.92
C THR A 78 4.81 5.61 -11.58
N PRO A 79 5.17 5.54 -10.28
CA PRO A 79 6.40 4.91 -9.84
C PRO A 79 6.51 3.46 -10.29
N GLY A 80 7.71 3.02 -10.68
CA GLY A 80 7.96 1.63 -11.09
C GLY A 80 8.71 0.78 -10.06
N LEU A 81 9.14 1.37 -8.94
CA LEU A 81 9.83 0.66 -7.87
C LEU A 81 8.84 -0.15 -7.04
N SER A 82 9.18 -1.40 -6.72
CA SER A 82 8.33 -2.31 -5.94
C SER A 82 7.94 -1.74 -4.57
N GLU A 83 8.82 -0.97 -3.95
CA GLU A 83 8.56 -0.32 -2.65
C GLU A 83 7.55 0.84 -2.74
N LEU A 84 7.35 1.41 -3.92
CA LEU A 84 6.39 2.50 -4.17
C LEU A 84 5.13 2.03 -4.90
N LEU A 85 4.93 0.71 -4.99
CA LEU A 85 3.80 0.10 -5.71
C LEU A 85 2.44 0.64 -5.21
N GLY A 86 2.30 0.91 -3.91
CA GLY A 86 1.08 1.48 -3.35
C GLY A 86 0.65 2.78 -4.02
N ARG A 87 1.60 3.65 -4.37
CA ARG A 87 1.33 4.91 -5.09
C ARG A 87 0.86 4.69 -6.53
N SER A 88 1.31 3.60 -7.15
CA SER A 88 0.84 3.21 -8.48
C SER A 88 -0.55 2.59 -8.43
N LEU A 89 -0.87 1.82 -7.38
CA LEU A 89 -2.19 1.22 -7.21
C LEU A 89 -3.28 2.24 -6.87
N SER A 90 -2.93 3.31 -6.16
CA SER A 90 -3.88 4.34 -5.72
C SER A 90 -4.57 5.09 -6.86
N VAL A 91 -3.96 5.14 -8.06
CA VAL A 91 -4.50 5.89 -9.20
C VAL A 91 -5.48 5.09 -10.07
N PHE A 92 -5.55 3.77 -9.91
CA PHE A 92 -6.41 2.94 -10.76
C PHE A 92 -7.90 3.35 -10.74
N PRO A 93 -8.49 3.75 -9.60
CA PRO A 93 -9.89 4.21 -9.63
C PRO A 93 -10.14 5.42 -10.52
N ALA A 94 -9.12 6.25 -10.74
CA ALA A 94 -9.25 7.49 -11.50
C ALA A 94 -9.26 7.29 -13.03
N VAL A 95 -8.83 6.14 -13.53
CA VAL A 95 -8.63 5.89 -14.97
C VAL A 95 -9.52 4.79 -15.51
N GLU A 96 -9.82 4.82 -16.81
CA GLU A 96 -10.49 3.75 -17.53
C GLU A 96 -9.47 2.71 -18.06
N THR A 97 -8.27 3.17 -18.41
CA THR A 97 -7.26 2.34 -19.06
C THR A 97 -5.98 2.27 -18.25
N SER A 98 -5.43 1.06 -18.10
CA SER A 98 -4.09 0.79 -17.58
C SER A 98 -3.17 0.38 -18.72
N VAL A 99 -2.07 1.10 -18.89
CA VAL A 99 -1.06 0.82 -19.92
C VAL A 99 0.20 0.29 -19.26
N LEU A 100 0.48 -0.99 -19.45
CA LEU A 100 1.69 -1.63 -18.95
C LEU A 100 2.86 -1.40 -19.92
N VAL A 101 3.89 -0.68 -19.46
CA VAL A 101 5.09 -0.39 -20.27
C VAL A 101 6.19 -1.38 -19.93
N LEU A 102 6.69 -2.09 -20.93
CA LEU A 102 7.72 -3.11 -20.83
C LEU A 102 8.97 -2.72 -21.62
N ASP A 103 10.12 -3.21 -21.16
CA ASP A 103 11.42 -3.13 -21.85
C ASP A 103 11.79 -4.53 -22.33
N PRO A 104 12.07 -4.75 -23.64
CA PRO A 104 12.37 -6.08 -24.17
C PRO A 104 13.65 -6.70 -23.61
N GLN A 105 14.52 -5.92 -22.98
CA GLN A 105 15.74 -6.42 -22.34
C GLN A 105 15.56 -6.79 -20.87
N MET A 106 14.40 -6.49 -20.28
CA MET A 106 14.12 -6.76 -18.87
C MET A 106 13.16 -7.93 -18.73
N PRO A 107 13.37 -8.85 -17.77
CA PRO A 107 12.43 -9.92 -17.51
C PRO A 107 11.11 -9.36 -16.98
N LEU A 108 10.01 -10.08 -17.17
CA LEU A 108 8.77 -9.83 -16.47
C LEU A 108 9.00 -10.09 -14.96
N THR A 109 8.58 -9.18 -14.12
CA THR A 109 8.79 -9.24 -12.66
C THR A 109 7.46 -9.34 -11.93
N GLN A 110 7.50 -9.68 -10.65
CA GLN A 110 6.30 -9.64 -9.79
C GLN A 110 5.60 -8.27 -9.79
N VAL A 111 6.32 -7.18 -10.02
CA VAL A 111 5.70 -5.84 -10.12
C VAL A 111 4.80 -5.76 -11.35
N THR A 112 5.26 -6.27 -12.50
CA THR A 112 4.45 -6.32 -13.73
C THR A 112 3.22 -7.20 -13.55
N ASP A 113 3.37 -8.38 -12.96
CA ASP A 113 2.26 -9.30 -12.68
C ASP A 113 1.23 -8.68 -11.73
N LYS A 114 1.68 -8.08 -10.62
CA LYS A 114 0.79 -7.43 -9.65
C LYS A 114 0.03 -6.26 -10.27
N LEU A 115 0.68 -5.43 -11.09
CA LEU A 115 0.04 -4.31 -11.76
C LEU A 115 -1.02 -4.78 -12.77
N PHE A 116 -0.69 -5.80 -13.58
CA PHE A 116 -1.61 -6.36 -14.55
C PHE A 116 -2.83 -7.03 -13.88
N GLN A 117 -2.60 -7.87 -12.87
CA GLN A 117 -3.67 -8.53 -12.10
C GLN A 117 -4.53 -7.51 -11.34
N PHE A 118 -3.94 -6.46 -10.77
CA PHE A 118 -4.70 -5.42 -10.08
C PHE A 118 -5.60 -4.66 -11.07
N ALA A 119 -5.11 -4.35 -12.27
CA ALA A 119 -5.93 -3.76 -13.33
C ALA A 119 -7.15 -4.64 -13.68
N GLN A 120 -6.95 -5.97 -13.78
CA GLN A 120 -8.05 -6.92 -14.00
C GLN A 120 -9.05 -6.91 -12.84
N GLN A 121 -8.56 -6.95 -11.58
CA GLN A 121 -9.41 -6.92 -10.39
C GLN A 121 -10.24 -5.62 -10.30
N GLN A 122 -9.65 -4.50 -10.74
CA GLN A 122 -10.31 -3.21 -10.85
C GLN A 122 -11.12 -3.05 -12.15
N LYS A 123 -11.21 -4.11 -12.96
CA LYS A 123 -11.92 -4.13 -14.25
C LYS A 123 -11.49 -3.01 -15.20
N LYS A 124 -10.21 -2.67 -15.24
CA LYS A 124 -9.68 -1.67 -16.17
C LYS A 124 -9.44 -2.27 -17.53
N CYS A 125 -9.69 -1.51 -18.59
CA CYS A 125 -9.20 -1.84 -19.90
C CYS A 125 -7.67 -1.84 -19.88
N GLN A 126 -7.05 -2.82 -20.51
CA GLN A 126 -5.61 -3.00 -20.45
C GLN A 126 -4.97 -2.87 -21.84
N MET A 127 -3.79 -2.32 -21.86
CA MET A 127 -2.93 -2.23 -23.05
C MET A 127 -1.48 -2.46 -22.61
N ILE A 128 -0.67 -3.03 -23.48
CA ILE A 128 0.77 -3.23 -23.27
C ILE A 128 1.54 -2.39 -24.28
N ILE A 129 2.60 -1.70 -23.82
CA ILE A 129 3.56 -1.03 -24.71
C ILE A 129 4.92 -1.71 -24.52
N ILE A 130 5.46 -2.26 -25.59
CA ILE A 130 6.84 -2.72 -25.66
C ILE A 130 7.67 -1.53 -26.13
N ASN A 131 8.30 -0.85 -25.18
CA ASN A 131 9.11 0.35 -25.41
C ASN A 131 10.57 -0.02 -25.73
N LYS A 132 11.38 0.97 -26.08
CA LYS A 132 12.82 0.80 -26.42
C LYS A 132 13.07 -0.17 -27.58
N LEU A 133 12.22 -0.09 -28.59
CA LEU A 133 12.36 -0.90 -29.81
C LEU A 133 13.73 -0.73 -30.48
N ASP A 134 14.37 0.43 -30.31
CA ASP A 134 15.74 0.72 -30.76
C ASP A 134 16.82 -0.14 -30.08
N ASN A 135 16.50 -0.81 -28.99
CA ASN A 135 17.42 -1.64 -28.22
C ASN A 135 16.82 -3.02 -27.89
N HIS A 136 16.15 -3.66 -28.84
CA HIS A 136 15.42 -4.92 -28.59
C HIS A 136 16.30 -6.19 -28.56
N GLY A 137 17.50 -6.19 -29.14
CA GLY A 137 18.49 -7.25 -29.04
C GLY A 137 18.03 -8.67 -29.42
N ASN A 138 17.14 -8.86 -30.38
CA ASN A 138 16.52 -10.14 -30.78
C ASN A 138 15.67 -10.81 -29.67
N GLN A 139 15.14 -10.04 -28.73
CA GLN A 139 14.35 -10.58 -27.60
C GLN A 139 12.82 -10.45 -27.81
N LEU A 140 12.38 -9.81 -28.90
CA LEU A 140 10.96 -9.48 -29.09
C LEU A 140 10.04 -10.69 -29.18
N GLU A 141 10.44 -11.72 -29.93
CA GLU A 141 9.66 -12.96 -30.08
C GLU A 141 9.51 -13.66 -28.72
N LYS A 142 10.63 -13.82 -28.01
CA LYS A 142 10.63 -14.42 -26.68
C LYS A 142 9.77 -13.62 -25.68
N LEU A 143 9.88 -12.28 -25.69
CA LEU A 143 9.06 -11.44 -24.81
C LEU A 143 7.58 -11.56 -25.15
N LEU A 144 7.21 -11.63 -26.44
CA LEU A 144 5.81 -11.82 -26.85
C LEU A 144 5.25 -13.15 -26.34
N ASP A 145 6.02 -14.24 -26.48
CA ASP A 145 5.67 -15.56 -25.93
C ASP A 145 5.52 -15.51 -24.39
N GLU A 146 6.44 -14.82 -23.70
CA GLU A 146 6.35 -14.64 -22.25
C GLU A 146 5.10 -13.83 -21.86
N ILE A 147 4.79 -12.73 -22.55
CA ILE A 147 3.58 -11.93 -22.34
C ILE A 147 2.33 -12.79 -22.50
N GLN A 148 2.24 -13.55 -23.59
CA GLN A 148 1.08 -14.40 -23.85
C GLN A 148 0.98 -15.56 -22.86
N GLY A 149 2.11 -16.10 -22.42
CA GLY A 149 2.16 -17.15 -21.39
C GLY A 149 1.75 -16.66 -19.99
N HIS A 150 2.11 -15.42 -19.63
CA HIS A 150 1.80 -14.83 -18.31
C HIS A 150 0.42 -14.16 -18.23
N PHE A 151 0.06 -13.38 -19.26
CA PHE A 151 -1.11 -12.51 -19.23
C PHE A 151 -2.28 -13.02 -20.07
N GLY A 152 -2.02 -13.94 -20.99
CA GLY A 152 -3.04 -14.57 -21.82
C GLY A 152 -2.79 -14.44 -23.33
N SER A 153 -3.26 -15.41 -24.10
CA SER A 153 -3.16 -15.43 -25.56
C SER A 153 -3.93 -14.32 -26.28
N ASN A 154 -4.79 -13.60 -25.54
CA ASN A 154 -5.55 -12.41 -25.95
C ASN A 154 -4.70 -11.13 -25.97
N CYS A 155 -3.41 -11.20 -25.59
CA CYS A 155 -2.43 -10.13 -25.74
C CYS A 155 -1.93 -10.12 -27.21
N LEU A 156 -2.46 -9.20 -28.04
CA LEU A 156 -2.26 -9.22 -29.49
C LEU A 156 -1.62 -7.94 -30.00
N PRO A 157 -0.63 -8.04 -30.93
CA PRO A 157 0.00 -6.88 -31.53
C PRO A 157 -0.97 -6.09 -32.42
N ILE A 158 -1.05 -4.77 -32.20
CA ILE A 158 -1.77 -3.84 -33.06
C ILE A 158 -0.86 -3.18 -34.11
N ASN A 159 0.44 -3.23 -33.87
CA ASN A 159 1.48 -2.89 -34.82
C ASN A 159 2.65 -3.87 -34.68
N LEU A 160 3.48 -3.99 -35.68
CA LEU A 160 4.65 -4.88 -35.71
C LEU A 160 5.92 -4.08 -36.03
N PRO A 161 7.09 -4.44 -35.49
CA PRO A 161 8.35 -3.88 -35.89
C PRO A 161 8.66 -4.26 -37.35
N SER A 162 9.09 -3.28 -38.17
CA SER A 162 9.60 -3.55 -39.52
C SER A 162 10.80 -4.50 -39.49
N ALA A 163 11.11 -5.11 -40.62
CA ALA A 163 12.19 -6.10 -40.74
C ALA A 163 13.57 -5.57 -40.32
N ASP A 164 13.81 -4.27 -40.42
CA ASP A 164 15.03 -3.60 -39.97
C ASP A 164 14.95 -3.07 -38.52
N GLY A 165 13.76 -3.18 -37.88
CA GLY A 165 13.51 -2.72 -36.50
C GLY A 165 13.45 -1.20 -36.31
N ASN A 166 13.56 -0.40 -37.37
CA ASN A 166 13.63 1.06 -37.28
C ASN A 166 12.26 1.74 -37.33
N GLU A 167 11.24 1.06 -37.84
CA GLU A 167 9.89 1.54 -38.01
C GLU A 167 8.89 0.55 -37.40
N VAL A 168 7.63 0.95 -37.26
CA VAL A 168 6.52 0.07 -36.95
C VAL A 168 5.52 0.05 -38.10
N VAL A 169 4.93 -1.10 -38.33
CA VAL A 169 3.93 -1.36 -39.39
C VAL A 169 2.57 -1.49 -38.71
N ASP A 170 1.61 -0.73 -39.18
CA ASP A 170 0.22 -0.75 -38.68
C ASP A 170 -0.46 -2.06 -39.11
N CYS A 171 -1.07 -2.76 -38.16
CA CYS A 171 -1.82 -3.99 -38.38
C CYS A 171 -3.33 -3.81 -38.19
N PHE A 172 -3.80 -2.62 -37.79
CA PHE A 172 -5.22 -2.42 -37.47
C PHE A 172 -5.89 -1.31 -38.29
N PHE A 173 -5.39 -0.05 -38.22
CA PHE A 173 -6.07 1.08 -38.89
C PHE A 173 -5.90 1.10 -40.37
N GLU A 174 -4.68 0.89 -40.86
CA GLU A 174 -4.27 0.88 -42.26
C GLU A 174 -3.25 -0.24 -42.50
N PRO A 175 -3.68 -1.53 -42.48
CA PRO A 175 -2.77 -2.65 -42.54
C PRO A 175 -1.95 -2.66 -43.86
N GLN A 176 -0.63 -2.74 -43.72
CA GLN A 176 0.31 -2.71 -44.85
C GLN A 176 0.82 -4.12 -45.14
N TYR A 177 -0.02 -4.98 -45.72
CA TYR A 177 0.19 -6.42 -45.93
C TYR A 177 1.47 -6.79 -46.64
N GLN A 178 2.03 -5.91 -47.47
CA GLN A 178 3.25 -6.19 -48.24
C GLN A 178 4.55 -5.87 -47.50
N GLN A 179 4.48 -5.29 -46.34
CA GLN A 179 5.66 -4.87 -45.60
C GLN A 179 6.21 -6.03 -44.76
N ALA A 180 7.51 -6.29 -44.87
CA ALA A 180 8.17 -7.30 -44.04
C ALA A 180 8.37 -6.82 -42.58
N THR A 181 8.14 -7.71 -41.65
CA THR A 181 8.22 -7.47 -40.20
C THR A 181 9.17 -8.47 -39.54
N LEU A 182 9.60 -8.15 -38.31
CA LEU A 182 10.49 -9.01 -37.49
C LEU A 182 9.80 -10.23 -36.88
N LEU A 183 8.48 -10.14 -36.68
CA LEU A 183 7.71 -11.18 -35.97
C LEU A 183 6.83 -11.99 -36.92
N SER A 184 5.54 -11.78 -36.92
CA SER A 184 4.59 -12.42 -37.83
C SER A 184 4.32 -11.55 -39.06
N SER A 185 3.64 -12.07 -40.10
CA SER A 185 3.15 -11.23 -41.20
C SER A 185 2.06 -10.27 -40.68
N VAL A 186 1.94 -9.12 -41.34
CA VAL A 186 0.88 -8.12 -41.02
C VAL A 186 -0.51 -8.75 -41.22
N GLU A 187 -0.68 -9.57 -42.26
CA GLU A 187 -1.93 -10.28 -42.54
C GLU A 187 -2.32 -11.21 -41.39
N ALA A 188 -1.40 -12.05 -40.91
CA ALA A 188 -1.66 -12.97 -39.81
C ALA A 188 -1.97 -12.21 -38.48
N ALA A 189 -1.26 -11.11 -38.21
CA ALA A 189 -1.52 -10.30 -37.03
C ALA A 189 -2.89 -9.62 -37.11
N HIS A 190 -3.26 -9.08 -38.28
CA HIS A 190 -4.57 -8.47 -38.53
C HIS A 190 -5.69 -9.49 -38.37
N GLU A 191 -5.62 -10.64 -39.03
CA GLU A 191 -6.61 -11.69 -38.95
C GLU A 191 -6.82 -12.16 -37.52
N THR A 192 -5.74 -12.46 -36.78
CA THR A 192 -5.83 -12.87 -35.38
C THR A 192 -6.50 -11.81 -34.47
N LEU A 193 -6.23 -10.53 -34.72
CA LEU A 193 -6.84 -9.43 -33.98
C LEU A 193 -8.33 -9.30 -34.30
N ILE A 194 -8.71 -9.38 -35.60
CA ILE A 194 -10.11 -9.30 -36.01
C ILE A 194 -10.90 -10.50 -35.46
N ASP A 195 -10.36 -11.72 -35.53
CA ASP A 195 -10.99 -12.93 -35.01
C ASP A 195 -11.40 -12.73 -33.51
N GLN A 196 -10.51 -12.18 -32.70
CA GLN A 196 -10.81 -11.91 -31.28
C GLN A 196 -11.84 -10.76 -31.08
N VAL A 197 -11.85 -9.77 -31.96
CA VAL A 197 -12.80 -8.65 -31.88
C VAL A 197 -14.21 -9.08 -32.30
N VAL A 198 -14.34 -9.92 -33.32
CA VAL A 198 -15.66 -10.35 -33.80
C VAL A 198 -16.34 -11.36 -32.88
N GLU A 199 -15.58 -12.06 -32.02
CA GLU A 199 -16.14 -13.01 -31.04
C GLU A 199 -17.10 -12.38 -30.02
N VAL A 200 -17.03 -11.06 -29.77
CA VAL A 200 -17.85 -10.39 -28.78
C VAL A 200 -19.17 -9.84 -29.34
N ASP A 201 -19.36 -9.85 -30.67
CA ASP A 201 -20.51 -9.28 -31.36
C ASP A 201 -21.07 -10.24 -32.41
N GLU A 202 -22.31 -10.76 -32.19
CA GLU A 202 -22.94 -11.73 -33.07
C GLU A 202 -23.22 -11.16 -34.48
N GLU A 203 -23.63 -9.87 -34.58
CA GLU A 203 -23.91 -9.22 -35.87
C GLU A 203 -22.63 -9.03 -36.67
N LEU A 204 -21.56 -8.62 -36.00
CA LEU A 204 -20.24 -8.48 -36.63
C LEU A 204 -19.66 -9.83 -37.02
N MET A 205 -19.89 -10.89 -36.26
CA MET A 205 -19.48 -12.26 -36.62
C MET A 205 -20.15 -12.73 -37.88
N GLU A 206 -21.46 -12.48 -38.06
CA GLU A 206 -22.18 -12.80 -39.31
C GLU A 206 -21.58 -12.03 -40.49
N LEU A 207 -21.33 -10.72 -40.32
CA LEU A 207 -20.72 -9.88 -41.37
C LEU A 207 -19.31 -10.35 -41.72
N TYR A 208 -18.53 -10.76 -40.74
CA TYR A 208 -17.19 -11.31 -40.91
C TYR A 208 -17.19 -12.63 -41.74
N LEU A 209 -18.15 -13.50 -41.47
CA LEU A 209 -18.34 -14.75 -42.23
C LEU A 209 -18.73 -14.50 -43.71
N GLU A 210 -19.40 -13.35 -43.98
CA GLU A 210 -19.77 -12.97 -45.36
C GLU A 210 -18.67 -12.23 -46.10
N GLN A 211 -17.92 -11.34 -45.44
CA GLN A 211 -16.96 -10.41 -46.06
C GLN A 211 -15.49 -10.79 -45.80
N GLY A 212 -15.21 -11.71 -44.88
CA GLY A 212 -13.85 -12.02 -44.43
C GLY A 212 -13.26 -10.88 -43.59
N SER A 213 -11.93 -10.80 -43.55
CA SER A 213 -11.19 -9.83 -42.76
C SER A 213 -11.20 -8.38 -43.29
N GLU A 214 -11.92 -8.11 -44.40
CA GLU A 214 -12.01 -6.78 -45.02
C GLU A 214 -13.03 -5.86 -44.30
N LEU A 215 -13.10 -5.91 -42.95
CA LEU A 215 -13.94 -5.02 -42.14
C LEU A 215 -13.29 -3.63 -41.99
N THR A 216 -14.10 -2.59 -42.07
CA THR A 216 -13.58 -1.21 -41.90
C THR A 216 -13.33 -0.89 -40.44
N PRO A 217 -12.35 -0.02 -40.11
CA PRO A 217 -12.12 0.42 -38.72
C PRO A 217 -13.38 1.01 -38.02
N ALA A 218 -14.29 1.62 -38.78
CA ALA A 218 -15.53 2.14 -38.25
C ALA A 218 -16.53 1.04 -37.81
N GLN A 219 -16.53 -0.10 -38.48
CA GLN A 219 -17.34 -1.28 -38.11
C GLN A 219 -16.73 -2.01 -36.90
N LEU A 220 -15.43 -1.93 -36.74
CA LEU A 220 -14.68 -2.60 -35.66
C LEU A 220 -14.65 -1.77 -34.35
N HIS A 221 -14.97 -0.48 -34.37
CA HIS A 221 -14.77 0.42 -33.23
C HIS A 221 -15.52 -0.04 -31.98
N ASP A 222 -16.86 -0.17 -32.07
CA ASP A 222 -17.69 -0.53 -30.92
C ASP A 222 -17.42 -1.96 -30.41
N PRO A 223 -17.27 -2.99 -31.31
CA PRO A 223 -16.87 -4.33 -30.90
C PRO A 223 -15.46 -4.39 -30.30
N PHE A 224 -14.52 -3.58 -30.79
CA PHE A 224 -13.16 -3.51 -30.22
C PHE A 224 -13.20 -2.94 -28.78
N GLU A 225 -14.02 -1.92 -28.56
CA GLU A 225 -14.23 -1.37 -27.22
C GLU A 225 -14.83 -2.41 -26.27
N GLU A 226 -15.83 -3.18 -26.72
CA GLU A 226 -16.41 -4.27 -25.94
C GLU A 226 -15.37 -5.37 -25.64
N ALA A 227 -14.54 -5.73 -26.62
CA ALA A 227 -13.46 -6.70 -26.46
C ALA A 227 -12.40 -6.22 -25.45
N LEU A 228 -12.05 -4.93 -25.46
CA LEU A 228 -11.18 -4.32 -24.45
C LEU A 228 -11.82 -4.35 -23.05
N ARG A 229 -13.10 -3.98 -22.95
CA ARG A 229 -13.83 -3.88 -21.70
C ARG A 229 -14.04 -5.23 -21.01
N THR A 230 -14.26 -6.27 -21.81
CA THR A 230 -14.43 -7.66 -21.34
C THR A 230 -13.09 -8.40 -21.17
N GLY A 231 -11.99 -7.80 -21.66
CA GLY A 231 -10.67 -8.40 -21.62
C GLY A 231 -10.45 -9.50 -22.67
N HIS A 232 -11.28 -9.56 -23.74
CA HIS A 232 -11.07 -10.46 -24.86
C HIS A 232 -9.86 -10.05 -25.71
N VAL A 233 -9.51 -8.76 -25.72
CA VAL A 233 -8.32 -8.24 -26.40
C VAL A 233 -7.55 -7.35 -25.43
N VAL A 234 -6.23 -7.57 -25.37
CA VAL A 234 -5.25 -6.69 -24.75
C VAL A 234 -4.26 -6.26 -25.83
N PRO A 235 -4.41 -5.05 -26.42
CA PRO A 235 -3.56 -4.64 -27.53
C PRO A 235 -2.13 -4.41 -27.08
N ILE A 236 -1.17 -4.86 -27.91
CA ILE A 236 0.26 -4.63 -27.74
C ILE A 236 0.72 -3.62 -28.79
N CYS A 237 1.37 -2.53 -28.35
CA CYS A 237 2.03 -1.57 -29.20
C CYS A 237 3.55 -1.64 -29.03
N PHE A 238 4.28 -1.66 -30.14
CA PHE A 238 5.73 -1.47 -30.17
C PHE A 238 6.05 0.00 -30.41
N ALA A 239 6.98 0.54 -29.62
CA ALA A 239 7.40 1.94 -29.72
C ALA A 239 8.84 2.14 -29.25
N SER A 240 9.43 3.28 -29.58
CA SER A 240 10.67 3.77 -28.98
C SER A 240 10.50 5.24 -28.57
N ALA A 241 10.55 5.51 -27.27
CA ALA A 241 10.57 6.87 -26.76
C ALA A 241 11.83 7.64 -27.20
N GLN A 242 12.96 6.96 -27.34
CA GLN A 242 14.25 7.53 -27.72
C GLN A 242 14.24 8.05 -29.18
N THR A 243 13.90 7.18 -30.12
CA THR A 243 13.91 7.51 -31.56
C THR A 243 12.64 8.22 -32.02
N GLY A 244 11.52 7.98 -31.34
CA GLY A 244 10.19 8.43 -31.76
C GLY A 244 9.45 7.43 -32.64
N THR A 245 10.04 6.26 -32.88
CA THR A 245 9.41 5.19 -33.65
C THR A 245 8.09 4.77 -33.01
N GLY A 246 7.02 4.69 -33.82
CA GLY A 246 5.68 4.26 -33.36
C GLY A 246 4.88 5.26 -32.53
N ILE A 247 5.41 6.45 -32.22
CA ILE A 247 4.75 7.44 -31.35
C ILE A 247 3.43 7.95 -31.95
N GLU A 248 3.38 8.21 -33.25
CA GLU A 248 2.16 8.71 -33.91
C GLU A 248 1.05 7.65 -33.89
N LEU A 249 1.39 6.40 -34.22
CA LEU A 249 0.45 5.29 -34.16
C LEU A 249 0.00 5.00 -32.74
N LEU A 250 0.89 5.11 -31.75
CA LEU A 250 0.56 4.99 -30.33
C LEU A 250 -0.43 6.09 -29.91
N LEU A 251 -0.22 7.35 -30.30
CA LEU A 251 -1.15 8.45 -30.02
C LEU A 251 -2.53 8.17 -30.65
N ARG A 252 -2.55 7.66 -31.89
CA ARG A 252 -3.79 7.26 -32.56
C ARG A 252 -4.50 6.16 -31.79
N THR A 253 -3.79 5.13 -31.41
CA THR A 253 -4.33 4.00 -30.61
C THR A 253 -4.92 4.48 -29.28
N LEU A 254 -4.17 5.30 -28.53
CA LEU A 254 -4.63 5.84 -27.25
C LEU A 254 -5.86 6.75 -27.39
N ALA A 255 -5.96 7.50 -28.48
CA ALA A 255 -7.05 8.45 -28.71
C ALA A 255 -8.32 7.80 -29.29
N GLU A 256 -8.17 6.87 -30.25
CA GLU A 256 -9.27 6.33 -31.03
C GLU A 256 -9.79 4.98 -30.51
N LEU A 257 -8.93 4.15 -29.89
CA LEU A 257 -9.33 2.81 -29.43
C LEU A 257 -9.50 2.71 -27.92
N MET A 258 -8.81 3.52 -27.11
CA MET A 258 -9.04 3.45 -25.67
C MET A 258 -10.38 4.06 -25.29
N PRO A 259 -11.11 3.45 -24.30
CA PRO A 259 -12.47 3.87 -24.00
C PRO A 259 -12.53 5.28 -23.39
N MET A 260 -13.57 5.99 -23.69
CA MET A 260 -13.92 7.24 -23.00
C MET A 260 -14.58 6.95 -21.63
N PRO A 261 -14.74 7.96 -20.76
CA PRO A 261 -15.23 7.76 -19.40
C PRO A 261 -16.57 7.05 -19.23
N ASN A 262 -17.45 7.13 -20.22
CA ASN A 262 -18.76 6.47 -20.21
C ASN A 262 -18.81 5.13 -20.97
N GLU A 263 -17.77 4.79 -21.73
CA GLU A 263 -17.60 3.52 -22.44
C GLU A 263 -16.79 2.51 -21.62
N GLY A 264 -15.84 2.96 -20.83
CA GLY A 264 -15.05 2.10 -19.95
C GLY A 264 -15.92 1.38 -18.90
N ASN A 265 -15.35 0.37 -18.28
CA ASN A 265 -16.02 -0.29 -17.16
C ASN A 265 -16.31 0.73 -16.06
N PRO A 266 -17.52 0.72 -15.47
CA PRO A 266 -17.86 1.66 -14.42
C PRO A 266 -16.90 1.53 -13.22
N PRO A 267 -16.60 2.63 -12.52
CA PRO A 267 -15.84 2.57 -11.29
C PRO A 267 -16.58 1.68 -10.28
N LEU A 268 -15.83 0.96 -9.43
CA LEU A 268 -16.39 0.05 -8.44
C LEU A 268 -16.99 0.82 -7.25
N LEU A 269 -17.97 1.70 -7.52
CA LEU A 269 -18.70 2.46 -6.52
C LEU A 269 -19.85 1.64 -5.94
N GLN A 270 -20.08 1.84 -4.64
CA GLN A 270 -21.13 1.20 -3.87
C GLN A 270 -21.98 2.26 -3.16
N LYS A 271 -23.27 2.00 -3.05
CA LYS A 271 -24.21 2.77 -2.22
C LYS A 271 -24.99 1.79 -1.36
N ASN A 272 -24.94 1.96 -0.04
CA ASN A 272 -25.52 1.00 0.92
C ASN A 272 -25.06 -0.46 0.67
N GLY A 273 -23.77 -0.65 0.35
CA GLY A 273 -23.16 -1.96 0.09
C GLY A 273 -23.55 -2.63 -1.23
N LYS A 274 -24.31 -1.94 -2.10
CA LYS A 274 -24.67 -2.42 -3.44
C LYS A 274 -23.91 -1.64 -4.50
N MET A 275 -23.37 -2.35 -5.50
CA MET A 275 -22.72 -1.73 -6.65
C MET A 275 -23.68 -0.81 -7.38
N ILE A 276 -23.24 0.40 -7.70
CA ILE A 276 -23.98 1.39 -8.48
C ILE A 276 -23.23 1.70 -9.78
N LYS A 277 -23.99 2.01 -10.82
CA LYS A 277 -23.46 2.55 -12.07
C LYS A 277 -23.59 4.07 -12.04
N VAL A 278 -22.50 4.77 -12.13
CA VAL A 278 -22.48 6.25 -12.27
C VAL A 278 -22.68 6.59 -13.73
N ASN A 279 -23.48 7.58 -13.98
CA ASN A 279 -23.65 8.11 -15.31
C ASN A 279 -22.78 9.35 -15.46
N CYS A 280 -21.86 9.35 -16.43
CA CYS A 280 -21.00 10.50 -16.71
C CYS A 280 -21.78 11.68 -17.35
N ASP A 281 -22.88 12.09 -16.71
CA ASP A 281 -23.71 13.23 -17.14
C ASP A 281 -23.39 14.45 -16.24
N THR A 282 -23.29 15.62 -16.85
CA THR A 282 -23.07 16.90 -16.16
C THR A 282 -24.34 17.44 -15.51
N LEU A 283 -25.50 16.90 -15.83
CA LEU A 283 -26.80 17.28 -15.26
C LEU A 283 -27.14 16.53 -13.96
N GLU A 284 -26.43 15.47 -13.67
CA GLU A 284 -26.60 14.68 -12.44
C GLU A 284 -25.90 15.35 -11.24
N HIS A 285 -26.22 14.88 -10.04
CA HIS A 285 -25.49 15.29 -8.83
C HIS A 285 -24.00 14.98 -8.96
N THR A 286 -23.20 15.87 -8.41
CA THR A 286 -21.75 15.71 -8.41
C THR A 286 -21.34 14.47 -7.60
N VAL A 287 -20.53 13.59 -8.18
CA VAL A 287 -19.80 12.54 -7.49
C VAL A 287 -18.37 12.54 -7.99
N ALA A 288 -17.44 12.78 -7.10
CA ALA A 288 -16.01 12.77 -7.39
C ALA A 288 -15.23 12.00 -6.33
N HIS A 289 -14.11 11.41 -6.71
CA HIS A 289 -13.25 10.60 -5.86
C HIS A 289 -11.86 11.21 -5.73
N VAL A 290 -11.36 11.27 -4.50
CA VAL A 290 -9.98 11.72 -4.20
C VAL A 290 -9.03 10.54 -4.35
N TYR A 291 -8.30 10.48 -5.46
CA TYR A 291 -7.37 9.38 -5.74
C TYR A 291 -5.93 9.65 -5.31
N LYS A 292 -5.60 10.88 -4.94
CA LYS A 292 -4.29 11.27 -4.44
C LYS A 292 -4.39 12.51 -3.55
N ILE A 293 -3.59 12.53 -2.50
CA ILE A 293 -3.30 13.71 -1.67
C ILE A 293 -1.82 14.06 -1.82
N SER A 294 -1.51 15.35 -1.86
CA SER A 294 -0.13 15.84 -1.70
C SER A 294 -0.12 17.12 -0.88
N VAL A 295 1.03 17.48 -0.33
CA VAL A 295 1.21 18.73 0.40
C VAL A 295 2.25 19.57 -0.31
N ASP A 296 1.80 20.74 -0.79
CA ASP A 296 2.66 21.73 -1.40
C ASP A 296 3.10 22.77 -0.34
N PRO A 297 4.39 23.15 -0.28
CA PRO A 297 4.89 24.10 0.73
C PRO A 297 4.18 25.47 0.72
N TYR A 298 3.64 25.88 -0.43
CA TYR A 298 3.02 27.20 -0.60
C TYR A 298 1.49 27.15 -0.62
N MET A 299 0.93 26.07 -1.16
CA MET A 299 -0.52 25.94 -1.33
C MET A 299 -1.18 25.10 -0.24
N GLY A 300 -0.38 24.41 0.58
CA GLY A 300 -0.89 23.48 1.57
C GLY A 300 -1.38 22.16 0.94
N LYS A 301 -2.44 21.59 1.51
CA LYS A 301 -3.01 20.32 1.05
C LYS A 301 -3.65 20.45 -0.34
N LEU A 302 -3.27 19.55 -1.23
CA LEU A 302 -3.81 19.38 -2.57
C LEU A 302 -4.50 18.04 -2.67
N ALA A 303 -5.79 18.03 -2.97
CA ALA A 303 -6.56 16.83 -3.23
C ALA A 303 -6.78 16.71 -4.74
N TYR A 304 -6.37 15.56 -5.31
CA TYR A 304 -6.52 15.23 -6.72
C TYR A 304 -7.79 14.41 -6.90
N LEU A 305 -8.71 14.94 -7.68
CA LEU A 305 -10.04 14.34 -7.87
C LEU A 305 -10.26 13.85 -9.29
N ARG A 306 -10.96 12.74 -9.38
CA ARG A 306 -11.64 12.27 -10.57
C ARG A 306 -13.13 12.59 -10.44
N VAL A 307 -13.67 13.40 -11.35
CA VAL A 307 -15.12 13.66 -11.40
C VAL A 307 -15.80 12.54 -12.18
N PHE A 308 -16.65 11.77 -11.53
CA PHE A 308 -17.37 10.66 -12.18
C PHE A 308 -18.68 11.10 -12.81
N GLN A 309 -19.44 11.95 -12.12
CA GLN A 309 -20.69 12.55 -12.64
C GLN A 309 -20.86 13.98 -12.15
N GLY A 310 -21.73 14.76 -12.77
CA GLY A 310 -21.97 16.16 -12.44
C GLY A 310 -20.82 17.07 -12.84
N GLU A 311 -20.67 18.18 -12.11
CA GLU A 311 -19.58 19.13 -12.29
C GLU A 311 -19.16 19.77 -10.95
N ILE A 312 -17.89 20.09 -10.83
CA ILE A 312 -17.36 20.86 -9.70
C ILE A 312 -17.12 22.30 -10.17
N ASN A 313 -17.78 23.26 -9.53
CA ASN A 313 -17.62 24.68 -9.84
C ASN A 313 -16.82 25.39 -8.74
N ALA A 314 -15.97 26.33 -9.14
CA ALA A 314 -15.33 27.24 -8.20
C ALA A 314 -16.40 28.05 -7.44
N GLY A 315 -16.31 28.07 -6.10
CA GLY A 315 -17.27 28.73 -5.22
C GLY A 315 -18.46 27.88 -4.79
N SER A 316 -18.67 26.67 -5.34
CA SER A 316 -19.73 25.73 -4.91
C SER A 316 -19.49 25.18 -3.50
N GLN A 317 -20.53 24.65 -2.90
CA GLN A 317 -20.47 23.91 -1.64
C GLN A 317 -20.60 22.42 -1.92
N LEU A 318 -19.71 21.64 -1.33
CA LEU A 318 -19.67 20.18 -1.47
C LEU A 318 -19.54 19.53 -0.09
N TYR A 319 -19.88 18.25 -0.02
CA TYR A 319 -19.81 17.41 1.17
C TYR A 319 -18.78 16.29 0.96
N VAL A 320 -18.34 15.69 2.06
CA VAL A 320 -17.44 14.52 2.06
C VAL A 320 -18.14 13.36 2.75
N GLY A 321 -18.46 12.29 2.01
CA GLY A 321 -19.18 11.12 2.54
C GLY A 321 -20.41 11.52 3.36
N GLU A 322 -20.61 10.91 4.52
CA GLU A 322 -21.77 11.18 5.41
C GLU A 322 -21.67 12.50 6.20
N SER A 323 -20.72 13.39 5.88
CA SER A 323 -20.53 14.63 6.63
C SER A 323 -21.63 15.63 6.37
N ASN A 324 -22.34 16.08 7.42
CA ASN A 324 -23.33 17.16 7.35
C ASN A 324 -22.70 18.55 7.18
N LYS A 325 -21.34 18.66 7.21
CA LYS A 325 -20.65 19.93 7.10
C LYS A 325 -20.12 20.10 5.68
N ALA A 326 -20.72 21.06 4.94
CA ALA A 326 -20.23 21.43 3.62
C ALA A 326 -18.89 22.17 3.72
N PHE A 327 -18.00 21.92 2.78
CA PHE A 327 -16.84 22.78 2.51
C PHE A 327 -17.07 23.60 1.24
N LYS A 328 -16.42 24.75 1.14
CA LYS A 328 -16.48 25.61 -0.04
C LYS A 328 -15.31 25.35 -0.96
N VAL A 329 -15.56 25.12 -2.25
CA VAL A 329 -14.55 25.04 -3.30
C VAL A 329 -13.93 26.43 -3.50
N GLY A 330 -12.78 26.69 -2.87
CA GLY A 330 -12.09 27.98 -2.97
C GLY A 330 -11.35 28.11 -4.31
N HIS A 331 -10.42 27.20 -4.57
CA HIS A 331 -9.58 27.19 -5.76
C HIS A 331 -9.62 25.83 -6.43
N LEU A 332 -9.86 25.83 -7.72
CA LEU A 332 -9.94 24.64 -8.57
C LEU A 332 -8.84 24.74 -9.63
N TYR A 333 -8.02 23.70 -9.72
CA TYR A 333 -6.86 23.71 -10.63
C TYR A 333 -6.88 22.52 -11.58
N GLN A 334 -6.23 22.71 -12.70
CA GLN A 334 -5.72 21.69 -13.59
C GLN A 334 -4.19 21.69 -13.50
N LEU A 335 -3.60 20.50 -13.35
CA LEU A 335 -2.15 20.39 -13.20
C LEU A 335 -1.52 19.79 -14.47
N GLN A 336 -0.34 20.31 -14.80
CA GLN A 336 0.57 19.79 -15.81
C GLN A 336 1.95 19.67 -15.15
N GLY A 337 2.20 18.56 -14.48
CA GLY A 337 3.35 18.43 -13.59
C GLY A 337 3.36 19.54 -12.53
N LYS A 338 4.41 20.37 -12.53
CA LYS A 338 4.54 21.52 -11.62
C LYS A 338 3.66 22.72 -12.01
N GLN A 339 3.26 22.83 -13.27
CA GLN A 339 2.44 23.95 -13.75
C GLN A 339 1.00 23.81 -13.29
N ARG A 340 0.40 24.93 -12.90
CA ARG A 340 -0.95 25.03 -12.35
C ARG A 340 -1.76 26.03 -13.15
N THR A 341 -2.92 25.61 -13.61
CA THR A 341 -3.87 26.48 -14.29
C THR A 341 -5.16 26.50 -13.49
N GLU A 342 -5.56 27.68 -13.02
CA GLU A 342 -6.83 27.83 -12.32
C GLU A 342 -7.98 27.73 -13.32
N ILE A 343 -8.99 26.91 -12.96
CA ILE A 343 -10.16 26.68 -13.79
C ILE A 343 -11.43 27.05 -13.03
N SER A 344 -12.46 27.47 -13.74
CA SER A 344 -13.75 27.80 -13.13
C SER A 344 -14.61 26.58 -12.85
N ARG A 345 -14.42 25.50 -13.60
CA ARG A 345 -15.20 24.24 -13.47
C ARG A 345 -14.42 23.02 -13.94
N ALA A 346 -14.71 21.89 -13.34
CA ALA A 346 -14.30 20.55 -13.79
C ALA A 346 -15.56 19.71 -14.09
N LEU A 347 -15.56 19.04 -15.23
CA LEU A 347 -16.71 18.27 -15.73
C LEU A 347 -16.53 16.79 -15.43
N ALA A 348 -17.66 16.04 -15.46
CA ALA A 348 -17.64 14.59 -15.45
C ALA A 348 -16.65 14.05 -16.50
N GLY A 349 -15.84 13.07 -16.09
CA GLY A 349 -14.82 12.49 -16.94
C GLY A 349 -13.43 13.11 -16.79
N ASP A 350 -13.27 14.31 -16.20
CA ASP A 350 -11.98 14.99 -16.12
C ASP A 350 -11.31 14.89 -14.74
N PHE A 351 -10.04 15.27 -14.67
CA PHE A 351 -9.28 15.43 -13.44
C PHE A 351 -9.27 16.88 -13.00
N CYS A 352 -9.32 17.09 -11.70
CA CYS A 352 -9.09 18.41 -11.11
C CYS A 352 -8.39 18.30 -9.76
N VAL A 353 -7.93 19.44 -9.26
CA VAL A 353 -7.27 19.53 -7.96
C VAL A 353 -7.90 20.63 -7.13
N LEU A 354 -8.29 20.29 -5.91
CA LEU A 354 -8.74 21.22 -4.89
C LEU A 354 -7.59 21.53 -3.94
N ALA A 355 -7.42 22.81 -3.64
CA ALA A 355 -6.39 23.29 -2.71
C ALA A 355 -7.01 23.79 -1.41
N LYS A 356 -6.30 23.58 -0.29
CA LYS A 356 -6.64 24.09 1.05
C LYS A 356 -7.99 23.60 1.57
N VAL A 357 -8.31 22.36 1.32
CA VAL A 357 -9.49 21.66 1.89
C VAL A 357 -8.98 20.55 2.80
N ASP A 358 -8.96 20.83 4.10
CA ASP A 358 -8.38 19.92 5.10
C ASP A 358 -9.25 18.68 5.33
N GLU A 359 -10.54 18.77 5.05
CA GLU A 359 -11.53 17.69 5.19
C GLU A 359 -11.33 16.55 4.19
N LEU A 360 -10.64 16.80 3.07
CA LEU A 360 -10.43 15.79 2.04
C LEU A 360 -9.24 14.88 2.39
N GLU A 361 -9.48 13.59 2.37
CA GLU A 361 -8.47 12.54 2.57
C GLU A 361 -8.38 11.64 1.33
N PHE A 362 -7.35 10.80 1.27
CA PHE A 362 -7.30 9.75 0.26
C PHE A 362 -8.55 8.87 0.33
N ASP A 363 -9.08 8.46 -0.82
CA ASP A 363 -10.29 7.66 -0.98
C ASP A 363 -11.61 8.36 -0.59
N SER A 364 -11.60 9.67 -0.26
CA SER A 364 -12.82 10.43 -0.01
C SER A 364 -13.70 10.52 -1.25
N ILE A 365 -15.01 10.32 -1.07
CA ILE A 365 -16.03 10.67 -2.06
C ILE A 365 -16.55 12.07 -1.74
N VAL A 366 -16.60 12.90 -2.79
CA VAL A 366 -17.09 14.29 -2.74
C VAL A 366 -18.37 14.40 -3.56
N HIS A 367 -19.39 15.05 -3.00
CA HIS A 367 -20.71 15.20 -3.65
C HIS A 367 -21.40 16.52 -3.27
N ASP A 368 -22.46 16.87 -3.98
CA ASP A 368 -23.25 18.10 -3.78
C ASP A 368 -24.66 17.84 -3.20
N SER A 369 -25.03 16.57 -3.01
CA SER A 369 -26.35 16.18 -2.51
C SER A 369 -26.23 15.12 -1.41
N HIS A 370 -27.04 15.26 -0.36
CA HIS A 370 -27.17 14.23 0.69
C HIS A 370 -27.77 12.91 0.20
N ASP A 371 -28.33 12.87 -1.00
CA ASP A 371 -28.71 11.62 -1.63
C ASP A 371 -27.50 10.72 -1.92
N GLU A 372 -26.29 11.29 -1.98
CA GLU A 372 -25.05 10.59 -2.29
C GLU A 372 -24.15 10.33 -1.04
N ASP A 373 -24.66 10.58 0.18
CA ASP A 373 -23.91 10.40 1.44
C ASP A 373 -23.31 8.98 1.60
N ASP A 374 -24.08 7.95 1.21
CA ASP A 374 -23.70 6.53 1.36
C ASP A 374 -22.82 6.00 0.20
N VAL A 375 -22.38 6.86 -0.70
CA VAL A 375 -21.54 6.44 -1.83
C VAL A 375 -20.10 6.26 -1.36
N SER A 376 -19.54 5.11 -1.65
CA SER A 376 -18.14 4.77 -1.34
C SER A 376 -17.50 3.99 -2.48
N LEU A 377 -16.19 4.04 -2.58
CA LEU A 377 -15.44 3.17 -3.47
C LEU A 377 -15.25 1.80 -2.80
N LYS A 378 -15.27 0.72 -3.59
CA LYS A 378 -14.85 -0.59 -3.07
C LYS A 378 -13.42 -0.50 -2.58
N THR A 379 -13.20 -0.88 -1.33
CA THR A 379 -11.90 -0.79 -0.65
C THR A 379 -10.76 -1.34 -1.51
N LEU A 380 -9.73 -0.53 -1.69
CA LEU A 380 -8.48 -0.95 -2.33
C LEU A 380 -7.63 -1.72 -1.34
N HIS A 381 -7.05 -2.83 -1.80
CA HIS A 381 -6.12 -3.62 -1.00
C HIS A 381 -4.68 -3.26 -1.37
N PHE A 382 -4.02 -2.53 -0.50
CA PHE A 382 -2.60 -2.21 -0.64
C PHE A 382 -1.72 -3.34 -0.09
N PRO A 383 -0.50 -3.51 -0.63
CA PRO A 383 0.47 -4.42 -0.05
C PRO A 383 0.73 -4.11 1.42
N GLN A 384 0.83 -5.13 2.26
CA GLN A 384 1.10 -4.94 3.68
C GLN A 384 2.53 -4.43 3.88
N PRO A 385 2.75 -3.52 4.87
CA PRO A 385 4.09 -3.03 5.18
C PRO A 385 5.02 -4.17 5.63
N MET A 386 6.26 -4.17 5.13
CA MET A 386 7.27 -5.19 5.44
C MET A 386 8.44 -4.63 6.26
N TYR A 387 8.56 -3.31 6.39
CA TYR A 387 9.65 -2.66 7.09
C TYR A 387 9.14 -1.56 8.01
N SER A 388 9.66 -1.50 9.24
CA SER A 388 9.17 -0.59 10.27
C SER A 388 10.32 0.09 10.99
N LEU A 389 10.14 1.35 11.35
CA LEU A 389 11.06 2.14 12.15
C LEU A 389 10.32 2.82 13.31
N SER A 390 10.93 2.81 14.48
CA SER A 390 10.54 3.64 15.63
C SER A 390 11.14 5.02 15.46
N LEU A 391 10.34 6.06 15.59
CA LEU A 391 10.71 7.44 15.33
C LEU A 391 10.68 8.26 16.62
N LYS A 392 11.74 9.04 16.84
CA LYS A 392 11.84 10.02 17.92
C LYS A 392 12.25 11.37 17.36
N PRO A 393 11.69 12.49 17.81
CA PRO A 393 12.16 13.80 17.36
C PRO A 393 13.56 14.04 17.90
N THR A 394 14.47 14.53 17.05
CA THR A 394 15.86 14.88 17.46
C THR A 394 15.87 16.02 18.48
N LYS A 395 14.88 16.93 18.43
CA LYS A 395 14.76 18.06 19.34
C LYS A 395 13.65 17.82 20.36
N ARG A 396 13.96 18.03 21.65
CA ARG A 396 12.94 18.03 22.72
C ARG A 396 11.90 19.12 22.46
N GLY A 397 10.62 18.77 22.59
CA GLY A 397 9.48 19.67 22.37
C GLY A 397 8.84 19.55 20.99
N ASP A 398 9.42 18.77 20.07
CA ASP A 398 8.85 18.51 18.75
C ASP A 398 7.91 17.28 18.71
N GLU A 399 7.55 16.69 19.88
CA GLU A 399 6.70 15.50 19.97
C GLU A 399 5.31 15.72 19.34
N GLN A 400 4.68 16.87 19.63
CA GLN A 400 3.39 17.22 19.03
C GLN A 400 3.54 17.41 17.50
N LYS A 401 4.59 18.12 17.08
CA LYS A 401 4.90 18.34 15.66
C LYS A 401 5.14 17.02 14.93
N LEU A 402 5.82 16.05 15.59
CA LEU A 402 6.03 14.71 15.02
C LEU A 402 4.70 14.04 14.67
N GLY A 403 3.73 14.03 15.59
CA GLY A 403 2.41 13.46 15.33
C GLY A 403 1.68 14.13 14.18
N GLU A 404 1.69 15.47 14.13
CA GLU A 404 1.05 16.23 13.05
C GLU A 404 1.70 15.97 11.68
N VAL A 405 3.03 15.94 11.61
CA VAL A 405 3.78 15.68 10.38
C VAL A 405 3.59 14.25 9.91
N LEU A 406 3.64 13.27 10.80
CA LEU A 406 3.43 11.86 10.46
C LEU A 406 2.02 11.61 9.91
N ASN A 407 0.99 12.21 10.51
CA ASN A 407 -0.37 12.11 9.98
C ASN A 407 -0.47 12.68 8.54
N ARG A 408 0.22 13.79 8.25
CA ARG A 408 0.28 14.35 6.90
C ARG A 408 1.00 13.41 5.93
N VAL A 409 2.16 12.89 6.31
CA VAL A 409 2.93 11.97 5.47
C VAL A 409 2.14 10.69 5.16
N VAL A 410 1.46 10.12 6.16
CA VAL A 410 0.60 8.94 5.96
C VAL A 410 -0.64 9.27 5.11
N SER A 411 -1.20 10.47 5.23
CA SER A 411 -2.33 10.87 4.39
C SER A 411 -1.98 11.00 2.90
N GLU A 412 -0.71 11.22 2.58
CA GLU A 412 -0.22 11.30 1.20
C GLU A 412 0.08 9.93 0.58
N ASP A 413 0.31 8.91 1.41
CA ASP A 413 0.67 7.56 0.94
C ASP A 413 -0.11 6.47 1.69
N PRO A 414 -1.14 5.88 1.06
CA PRO A 414 -2.00 4.89 1.71
C PRO A 414 -1.31 3.55 2.01
N SER A 415 -0.07 3.35 1.52
CA SER A 415 0.73 2.16 1.82
C SER A 415 1.65 2.33 3.04
N LEU A 416 1.68 3.52 3.64
CA LEU A 416 2.30 3.76 4.93
C LEU A 416 1.32 3.46 6.08
N ARG A 417 1.84 2.97 7.18
CA ARG A 417 1.08 2.71 8.39
C ARG A 417 1.74 3.36 9.60
N LEU A 418 0.98 4.09 10.38
CA LEU A 418 1.40 4.70 11.63
C LEU A 418 0.78 3.95 12.82
N GLU A 419 1.61 3.58 13.78
CA GLU A 419 1.21 2.95 15.04
C GLU A 419 1.85 3.68 16.21
N HIS A 420 1.08 3.92 17.26
CA HIS A 420 1.62 4.40 18.55
C HIS A 420 1.48 3.31 19.59
N ARG A 421 2.61 2.84 20.13
CA ARG A 421 2.66 1.84 21.20
C ARG A 421 2.77 2.55 22.53
N ALA A 422 1.65 2.67 23.23
CA ALA A 422 1.60 3.38 24.50
C ALA A 422 2.53 2.80 25.58
N ARG A 423 2.75 1.47 25.59
CA ARG A 423 3.58 0.79 26.58
C ARG A 423 5.07 1.12 26.44
N THR A 424 5.60 1.09 25.24
CA THR A 424 6.99 1.41 24.95
C THR A 424 7.19 2.89 24.65
N ASN A 425 6.09 3.65 24.58
CA ASN A 425 6.06 5.05 24.16
C ASN A 425 6.76 5.26 22.81
N GLU A 426 6.55 4.32 21.89
CA GLU A 426 7.12 4.36 20.54
C GLU A 426 6.11 4.81 19.52
N THR A 427 6.55 5.64 18.61
CA THR A 427 5.83 5.99 17.40
C THR A 427 6.47 5.27 16.23
N ILE A 428 5.75 4.33 15.62
CA ILE A 428 6.27 3.41 14.61
C ILE A 428 5.67 3.77 13.25
N LEU A 429 6.54 4.02 12.29
CA LEU A 429 6.17 4.17 10.88
C LEU A 429 6.58 2.91 10.11
N SER A 430 5.62 2.33 9.39
CA SER A 430 5.81 1.11 8.61
C SER A 430 5.52 1.35 7.14
N GLY A 431 6.31 0.72 6.26
CA GLY A 431 6.20 0.84 4.80
C GLY A 431 6.67 -0.41 4.08
N GLN A 432 6.71 -0.35 2.75
CA GLN A 432 7.03 -1.50 1.90
C GLN A 432 8.52 -1.89 1.94
N GLY A 433 9.39 -1.00 2.42
CA GLY A 433 10.81 -1.25 2.53
C GLY A 433 11.60 -0.06 3.01
N GLU A 434 12.93 -0.23 3.05
CA GLU A 434 13.87 0.77 3.56
C GLU A 434 13.84 2.05 2.71
N PHE A 435 13.84 1.91 1.38
CA PHE A 435 13.80 3.06 0.47
C PHE A 435 12.49 3.83 0.61
N HIS A 436 11.36 3.14 0.76
CA HIS A 436 10.06 3.77 0.97
C HIS A 436 10.05 4.65 2.22
N LEU A 437 10.52 4.12 3.38
CA LEU A 437 10.61 4.91 4.60
C LEU A 437 11.66 6.03 4.50
N LYS A 438 12.79 5.80 3.81
CA LYS A 438 13.79 6.83 3.56
C LYS A 438 13.21 8.04 2.84
N ILE A 439 12.41 7.83 1.78
CA ILE A 439 11.70 8.89 1.06
C ILE A 439 10.77 9.66 2.01
N ALA A 440 10.01 8.97 2.84
CA ALA A 440 9.12 9.60 3.82
C ALA A 440 9.89 10.47 4.83
N LEU A 441 11.00 9.95 5.38
CA LEU A 441 11.85 10.67 6.33
C LEU A 441 12.55 11.90 5.72
N GLU A 442 13.07 11.78 4.50
CA GLU A 442 13.64 12.90 3.76
C GLU A 442 12.60 13.99 3.48
N LYS A 443 11.36 13.61 3.15
CA LYS A 443 10.26 14.56 2.99
C LYS A 443 9.93 15.26 4.32
N MET A 444 9.95 14.55 5.46
CA MET A 444 9.80 15.15 6.79
C MET A 444 10.86 16.21 7.05
N ALA A 445 12.12 15.93 6.72
CA ALA A 445 13.22 16.86 6.91
C ALA A 445 13.16 18.05 5.93
N SER A 446 12.95 17.78 4.63
CA SER A 446 13.04 18.81 3.57
C SER A 446 11.81 19.72 3.52
N VAL A 447 10.59 19.15 3.55
CA VAL A 447 9.32 19.91 3.41
C VAL A 447 8.84 20.42 4.77
N TYR A 448 8.79 19.54 5.78
CA TYR A 448 8.21 19.87 7.09
C TYR A 448 9.22 20.40 8.10
N LYS A 449 10.53 20.42 7.76
CA LYS A 449 11.61 20.89 8.62
C LYS A 449 11.60 20.18 9.98
N LEU A 450 11.40 18.86 9.96
CA LEU A 450 11.40 17.99 11.12
C LEU A 450 12.42 16.87 10.92
N GLU A 451 13.48 16.89 11.73
CA GLU A 451 14.49 15.82 11.80
C GLU A 451 14.10 14.82 12.88
N VAL A 452 14.27 13.54 12.61
CA VAL A 452 13.95 12.43 13.52
C VAL A 452 15.11 11.45 13.61
N ASP A 453 15.30 10.91 14.79
CA ASP A 453 16.15 9.75 15.02
C ASP A 453 15.33 8.48 14.79
N THR A 454 15.95 7.47 14.20
CA THR A 454 15.28 6.21 13.84
C THR A 454 15.95 5.04 14.53
N GLU A 455 15.14 4.17 15.10
CA GLU A 455 15.57 2.92 15.72
C GLU A 455 14.70 1.77 15.21
N GLN A 456 15.12 0.53 15.38
CA GLN A 456 14.24 -0.60 15.16
C GLN A 456 13.17 -0.65 16.25
N PRO A 457 11.91 -0.97 15.93
CA PRO A 457 10.85 -1.10 16.93
C PRO A 457 11.20 -2.16 17.98
N SER A 458 10.93 -1.83 19.25
CA SER A 458 11.15 -2.76 20.34
C SER A 458 10.30 -4.02 20.19
N VAL A 459 10.88 -5.17 20.51
CA VAL A 459 10.14 -6.43 20.60
C VAL A 459 9.47 -6.49 21.97
N GLU A 460 8.16 -6.73 21.99
CA GLU A 460 7.43 -6.88 23.23
C GLU A 460 7.58 -8.27 23.81
N TYR A 461 8.28 -8.36 24.92
CA TYR A 461 8.40 -9.57 25.74
C TYR A 461 7.38 -9.56 26.88
N PHE A 462 7.05 -10.74 27.42
CA PHE A 462 6.28 -10.90 28.64
C PHE A 462 7.03 -11.81 29.61
N GLU A 463 6.64 -11.73 30.88
CA GLU A 463 7.08 -12.68 31.89
C GLU A 463 5.94 -13.62 32.28
N THR A 464 6.28 -14.81 32.73
CA THR A 464 5.34 -15.76 33.32
C THR A 464 6.05 -16.68 34.32
N ILE A 465 5.31 -17.52 35.00
CA ILE A 465 5.86 -18.49 35.95
C ILE A 465 5.67 -19.92 35.44
N THR A 466 6.52 -20.85 35.88
CA THR A 466 6.47 -22.24 35.46
C THR A 466 5.91 -23.19 36.51
N LYS A 467 5.95 -22.79 37.80
CA LYS A 467 5.44 -23.59 38.91
C LYS A 467 4.69 -22.74 39.93
N PRO A 468 3.80 -23.34 40.72
CA PRO A 468 3.15 -22.65 41.82
C PRO A 468 4.14 -22.35 42.92
N ALA A 469 3.93 -21.17 43.63
CA ALA A 469 4.72 -20.78 44.76
C ALA A 469 3.92 -19.89 45.70
N GLU A 470 4.40 -19.76 46.93
CA GLU A 470 3.84 -18.86 47.96
C GLU A 470 4.76 -17.69 48.26
N GLY A 471 4.16 -16.52 48.43
CA GLY A 471 4.85 -15.30 48.80
C GLY A 471 4.18 -14.58 49.92
N GLN A 472 5.00 -13.90 50.74
CA GLN A 472 4.54 -13.11 51.85
C GLN A 472 5.35 -11.81 52.01
N TYR A 473 4.72 -10.77 52.46
CA TYR A 473 5.43 -9.55 52.79
C TYR A 473 4.71 -8.79 53.90
N ARG A 474 5.51 -8.30 54.88
CA ARG A 474 5.04 -7.41 55.95
C ARG A 474 5.60 -6.02 55.73
N HIS A 475 4.71 -5.06 55.45
CA HIS A 475 5.03 -3.65 55.39
C HIS A 475 4.83 -3.04 56.79
N LYS A 476 5.92 -2.52 57.38
CA LYS A 476 5.88 -1.78 58.63
C LYS A 476 6.76 -0.54 58.52
N LYS A 477 6.17 0.64 58.64
CA LYS A 477 6.88 1.93 58.64
C LYS A 477 6.40 2.76 59.81
N GLN A 478 7.36 3.16 60.67
CA GLN A 478 7.14 4.08 61.79
C GLN A 478 8.17 5.19 61.65
N SER A 479 7.78 6.35 61.14
CA SER A 479 8.65 7.53 61.05
C SER A 479 7.83 8.77 61.33
N GLY A 480 7.90 9.29 62.58
CA GLY A 480 7.48 10.63 62.94
C GLY A 480 6.05 11.10 62.62
N GLY A 481 5.13 10.19 62.27
CA GLY A 481 3.75 10.47 61.89
C GLY A 481 2.86 9.22 62.01
N ALA A 482 1.71 9.20 61.30
CA ALA A 482 0.82 8.03 61.28
C ALA A 482 1.55 6.78 60.76
N GLY A 483 1.59 5.70 61.53
CA GLY A 483 2.19 4.44 61.19
C GLY A 483 1.56 3.80 59.93
N GLN A 484 2.31 2.94 59.24
CA GLN A 484 1.81 2.12 58.13
C GLN A 484 2.08 0.64 58.46
N PHE A 485 1.02 -0.15 58.45
CA PHE A 485 1.13 -1.59 58.70
C PHE A 485 0.22 -2.38 57.74
N GLY A 486 0.75 -3.42 57.13
CA GLY A 486 0.01 -4.38 56.29
C GLY A 486 0.83 -5.62 56.05
N GLU A 487 0.24 -6.80 56.23
CA GLU A 487 0.88 -8.07 55.93
C GLU A 487 -0.03 -8.87 55.01
N VAL A 488 0.53 -9.40 53.93
CA VAL A 488 -0.18 -10.15 52.88
C VAL A 488 0.53 -11.47 52.65
N HIS A 489 -0.25 -12.56 52.62
CA HIS A 489 0.17 -13.88 52.23
C HIS A 489 -0.65 -14.29 51.01
N LEU A 490 0.02 -14.73 49.97
CA LEU A 490 -0.61 -15.14 48.73
C LEU A 490 0.10 -16.32 48.06
N SER A 491 -0.59 -17.00 47.19
CA SER A 491 -0.01 -18.03 46.34
C SER A 491 -0.23 -17.68 44.86
N VAL A 492 0.72 -18.06 44.05
CA VAL A 492 0.67 -17.92 42.58
C VAL A 492 0.67 -19.28 41.93
N LYS A 493 -0.04 -19.42 40.83
CA LYS A 493 0.06 -20.60 39.95
C LYS A 493 0.00 -20.20 38.47
N PRO A 494 0.70 -20.93 37.58
CA PRO A 494 0.63 -20.68 36.14
C PRO A 494 -0.77 -21.01 35.61
N LEU A 495 -1.22 -20.24 34.63
CA LEU A 495 -2.39 -20.51 33.81
C LEU A 495 -1.96 -20.97 32.41
N GLU A 496 -2.92 -21.41 31.61
CA GLU A 496 -2.71 -21.69 30.17
C GLU A 496 -2.29 -20.41 29.42
N ARG A 497 -1.52 -20.58 28.36
CA ARG A 497 -1.04 -19.45 27.53
C ARG A 497 -2.21 -18.67 26.93
N GLY A 498 -2.17 -17.35 27.11
CA GLY A 498 -3.21 -16.45 26.67
C GLY A 498 -4.38 -16.27 27.65
N ALA A 499 -4.36 -16.95 28.80
CA ALA A 499 -5.41 -16.82 29.82
C ALA A 499 -5.33 -15.50 30.62
N GLY A 500 -4.22 -14.78 30.53
CA GLY A 500 -4.05 -13.48 31.17
C GLY A 500 -3.88 -13.55 32.67
N PHE A 501 -4.66 -12.75 33.42
CA PHE A 501 -4.56 -12.62 34.87
C PHE A 501 -5.86 -13.01 35.55
N LYS A 502 -5.75 -13.74 36.68
CA LYS A 502 -6.88 -14.10 37.51
C LYS A 502 -6.59 -13.84 39.00
N PHE A 503 -7.44 -13.03 39.66
CA PHE A 503 -7.37 -12.76 41.10
C PHE A 503 -8.40 -13.58 41.84
N VAL A 504 -7.98 -14.20 42.94
CA VAL A 504 -8.85 -14.99 43.81
C VAL A 504 -8.67 -14.58 45.26
N ASN A 505 -9.74 -14.16 45.91
CA ASN A 505 -9.75 -13.87 47.34
C ASN A 505 -10.24 -15.09 48.14
N LYS A 506 -9.39 -15.66 48.98
CA LYS A 506 -9.68 -16.74 49.90
C LYS A 506 -9.39 -16.39 51.36
N VAL A 507 -9.33 -15.07 51.69
CA VAL A 507 -9.09 -14.60 53.05
C VAL A 507 -10.29 -14.96 53.94
N VAL A 508 -10.03 -15.63 55.04
CA VAL A 508 -11.04 -16.04 56.05
C VAL A 508 -10.79 -15.36 57.37
N GLY A 509 -11.84 -15.29 58.21
CA GLY A 509 -11.73 -14.77 59.57
C GLY A 509 -11.39 -13.28 59.74
N GLY A 510 -11.46 -12.50 58.64
CA GLY A 510 -11.16 -11.08 58.69
C GLY A 510 -9.66 -10.74 58.88
N ALA A 511 -8.77 -11.67 58.51
CA ALA A 511 -7.32 -11.47 58.60
C ALA A 511 -6.84 -10.23 57.81
N ILE A 512 -7.51 -9.92 56.68
CA ILE A 512 -7.46 -8.63 55.98
C ILE A 512 -8.90 -8.12 55.89
N PRO A 513 -9.21 -6.89 56.30
CA PRO A 513 -10.53 -6.29 56.09
C PRO A 513 -10.93 -6.29 54.63
N THR A 514 -12.18 -6.64 54.32
CA THR A 514 -12.68 -6.74 52.94
C THR A 514 -12.49 -5.42 52.16
N SER A 515 -12.57 -4.28 52.86
CA SER A 515 -12.33 -2.95 52.25
C SER A 515 -10.89 -2.71 51.79
N LEU A 516 -9.91 -3.50 52.27
CA LEU A 516 -8.49 -3.39 51.92
C LEU A 516 -8.03 -4.42 50.88
N ILE A 517 -8.87 -5.41 50.51
CA ILE A 517 -8.57 -6.38 49.46
C ILE A 517 -8.35 -5.68 48.08
N PRO A 518 -9.16 -4.69 47.68
CA PRO A 518 -8.88 -3.94 46.44
C PRO A 518 -7.51 -3.25 46.45
N ALA A 519 -7.01 -2.83 47.58
CA ALA A 519 -5.67 -2.25 47.69
C ALA A 519 -4.56 -3.29 47.47
N VAL A 520 -4.75 -4.52 47.96
CA VAL A 520 -3.84 -5.64 47.66
C VAL A 520 -3.82 -5.95 46.15
N GLU A 521 -5.00 -6.07 45.54
CA GLU A 521 -5.15 -6.31 44.11
C GLU A 521 -4.49 -5.21 43.26
N LYS A 522 -4.70 -3.93 43.62
CA LYS A 522 -4.04 -2.79 43.00
C LYS A 522 -2.50 -2.90 43.05
N GLY A 523 -1.95 -3.34 44.19
CA GLY A 523 -0.51 -3.57 44.33
C GLY A 523 0.01 -4.71 43.45
N ILE A 524 -0.79 -5.77 43.31
CA ILE A 524 -0.47 -6.89 42.42
C ILE A 524 -0.49 -6.44 40.94
N HIS A 525 -1.50 -5.65 40.53
CA HIS A 525 -1.56 -5.08 39.18
C HIS A 525 -0.36 -4.20 38.85
N GLN A 526 0.12 -3.39 39.78
CA GLN A 526 1.33 -2.60 39.60
C GLN A 526 2.56 -3.52 39.35
N ALA A 527 2.68 -4.62 40.10
CA ALA A 527 3.78 -5.56 39.94
C ALA A 527 3.68 -6.36 38.61
N LEU A 528 2.45 -6.68 38.20
CA LEU A 528 2.20 -7.33 36.89
C LEU A 528 2.71 -6.47 35.74
N GLU A 529 2.47 -5.18 35.76
CA GLU A 529 2.94 -4.26 34.71
C GLU A 529 4.45 -4.00 34.77
N GLU A 530 5.01 -3.93 35.98
CA GLU A 530 6.45 -3.66 36.17
C GLU A 530 7.35 -4.88 35.88
N GLY A 531 6.81 -6.11 35.97
CA GLY A 531 7.61 -7.34 35.83
C GLY A 531 8.43 -7.69 37.08
N ALA A 532 9.12 -8.83 37.03
CA ALA A 532 9.90 -9.35 38.14
C ALA A 532 11.38 -9.62 37.83
N ILE A 533 11.72 -9.95 36.59
CA ILE A 533 13.08 -10.34 36.17
C ILE A 533 13.62 -9.55 34.99
N SER A 534 12.75 -9.00 34.14
CA SER A 534 13.15 -8.30 32.91
C SER A 534 12.37 -7.01 32.68
N ASN A 535 11.68 -6.49 33.68
CA ASN A 535 10.78 -5.32 33.60
C ASN A 535 9.73 -5.43 32.49
N ASN A 536 9.39 -6.65 32.06
CA ASN A 536 8.31 -6.92 31.12
C ASN A 536 7.05 -7.40 31.87
N PRO A 537 5.84 -7.08 31.39
CA PRO A 537 4.62 -7.45 32.07
C PRO A 537 4.48 -8.95 32.29
N ILE A 538 3.96 -9.32 33.46
CA ILE A 538 3.71 -10.73 33.80
C ILE A 538 2.31 -11.10 33.33
N ARG A 539 2.17 -12.26 32.65
CA ARG A 539 0.91 -12.80 32.14
C ARG A 539 0.73 -14.27 32.51
N ASP A 540 -0.48 -14.75 32.28
CA ASP A 540 -0.87 -16.17 32.45
C ASP A 540 -0.62 -16.67 33.87
N ILE A 541 -1.15 -15.92 34.85
CA ILE A 541 -0.95 -16.18 36.27
C ILE A 541 -2.26 -16.03 37.06
N GLU A 542 -2.55 -16.99 37.95
CA GLU A 542 -3.58 -16.84 38.97
C GLU A 542 -2.92 -16.50 40.31
N VAL A 543 -3.46 -15.48 40.99
CA VAL A 543 -3.01 -15.05 42.31
C VAL A 543 -4.14 -15.27 43.29
N THR A 544 -3.87 -16.06 44.33
CA THR A 544 -4.81 -16.31 45.40
C THR A 544 -4.30 -15.67 46.71
N VAL A 545 -5.01 -14.67 47.22
CA VAL A 545 -4.74 -14.10 48.53
C VAL A 545 -5.50 -14.92 49.56
N HIS A 546 -4.79 -15.50 50.54
CA HIS A 546 -5.40 -16.43 51.51
C HIS A 546 -5.25 -16.03 52.96
N ASP A 547 -4.25 -15.18 53.34
CA ASP A 547 -4.04 -14.73 54.71
C ASP A 547 -3.35 -13.37 54.76
N GLY A 548 -3.31 -12.77 55.94
CA GLY A 548 -2.60 -11.51 56.19
C GLY A 548 -2.81 -11.00 57.63
N LYS A 549 -2.28 -9.83 57.93
CA LYS A 549 -2.50 -9.15 59.21
C LYS A 549 -2.70 -7.68 58.99
N TYR A 550 -3.63 -7.13 59.79
CA TYR A 550 -3.87 -5.69 59.86
C TYR A 550 -3.74 -5.15 61.28
N HIS A 551 -3.54 -3.85 61.37
CA HIS A 551 -3.53 -3.12 62.64
C HIS A 551 -4.66 -2.10 62.63
N SER A 552 -5.46 -2.04 63.69
CA SER A 552 -6.69 -1.26 63.74
C SER A 552 -6.50 0.26 63.49
N VAL A 553 -5.30 0.79 63.76
CA VAL A 553 -4.98 2.23 63.64
C VAL A 553 -4.04 2.50 62.42
N ASP A 554 -3.04 1.64 62.18
CA ASP A 554 -1.96 1.88 61.24
C ASP A 554 -2.16 1.23 59.88
N SER A 555 -3.25 0.46 59.69
CA SER A 555 -3.56 -0.19 58.43
C SER A 555 -4.30 0.76 57.47
N LYS A 556 -3.54 1.32 56.53
CA LYS A 556 -4.05 2.20 55.49
C LYS A 556 -3.93 1.51 54.13
N GLU A 557 -4.73 1.96 53.17
CA GLU A 557 -4.76 1.43 51.80
C GLU A 557 -3.36 1.31 51.19
N ILE A 558 -2.52 2.36 51.30
CA ILE A 558 -1.16 2.37 50.77
C ILE A 558 -0.25 1.26 51.34
N ALA A 559 -0.46 0.88 52.61
CA ALA A 559 0.32 -0.19 53.24
C ALA A 559 0.01 -1.56 52.60
N PHE A 560 -1.27 -1.80 52.25
CA PHE A 560 -1.69 -3.03 51.55
C PHE A 560 -1.36 -3.02 50.06
N VAL A 561 -1.33 -1.89 49.38
CA VAL A 561 -0.77 -1.77 48.04
C VAL A 561 0.68 -2.23 48.02
N ILE A 562 1.52 -1.70 48.92
CA ILE A 562 2.95 -2.07 49.00
C ILE A 562 3.11 -3.54 49.44
N ALA A 563 2.32 -4.01 50.41
CA ALA A 563 2.41 -5.36 50.93
C ALA A 563 2.00 -6.38 49.82
N GLY A 564 0.89 -6.12 49.13
CA GLY A 564 0.42 -6.94 48.01
C GLY A 564 1.45 -7.02 46.87
N LYS A 565 1.97 -5.87 46.44
CA LYS A 565 3.02 -5.78 45.41
C LYS A 565 4.25 -6.63 45.76
N LYS A 566 4.79 -6.45 46.95
CA LYS A 566 6.02 -7.15 47.38
C LYS A 566 5.80 -8.62 47.70
N ALA A 567 4.63 -9.01 48.24
CA ALA A 567 4.29 -10.41 48.44
C ALA A 567 4.15 -11.14 47.11
N PHE A 568 3.55 -10.50 46.10
CA PHE A 568 3.47 -11.06 44.76
C PHE A 568 4.84 -11.24 44.13
N LEU A 569 5.71 -10.24 44.13
CA LEU A 569 7.06 -10.35 43.61
C LEU A 569 7.92 -11.41 44.32
N ASP A 570 7.70 -11.60 45.66
CA ASP A 570 8.35 -12.69 46.39
C ASP A 570 7.87 -14.07 45.92
N ALA A 571 6.57 -14.23 45.68
CA ALA A 571 6.01 -15.47 45.12
C ALA A 571 6.51 -15.75 43.70
N VAL A 572 6.51 -14.74 42.82
CA VAL A 572 6.95 -14.87 41.43
C VAL A 572 8.43 -15.32 41.35
N LYS A 573 9.31 -14.73 42.18
CA LYS A 573 10.73 -15.09 42.22
C LYS A 573 10.95 -16.55 42.61
N LYS A 574 10.07 -17.15 43.43
CA LYS A 574 10.12 -18.54 43.85
C LYS A 574 9.45 -19.50 42.84
N ALA A 575 8.70 -18.96 41.93
CA ALA A 575 7.88 -19.70 40.95
C ALA A 575 8.60 -20.01 39.64
N ASP A 576 9.95 -19.89 39.59
CA ASP A 576 10.79 -20.03 38.40
C ASP A 576 10.25 -19.19 37.22
N PRO A 577 10.37 -17.85 37.31
CA PRO A 577 9.89 -16.95 36.28
C PRO A 577 10.72 -17.08 35.00
N ILE A 578 10.05 -17.01 33.84
CA ILE A 578 10.65 -17.09 32.51
C ILE A 578 10.14 -15.93 31.64
N VAL A 579 10.95 -15.57 30.61
CA VAL A 579 10.57 -14.61 29.58
C VAL A 579 9.88 -15.33 28.43
N LEU A 580 8.80 -14.73 27.95
CA LEU A 580 8.06 -15.14 26.75
C LEU A 580 8.43 -14.24 25.59
N GLU A 581 8.75 -14.82 24.43
CA GLU A 581 9.00 -14.10 23.18
C GLU A 581 7.80 -14.20 22.22
N PRO A 582 7.53 -13.16 21.42
CA PRO A 582 6.45 -13.20 20.44
C PRO A 582 6.85 -14.05 19.23
N ILE A 583 5.99 -14.99 18.87
CA ILE A 583 6.06 -15.80 17.65
C ILE A 583 5.09 -15.24 16.62
N VAL A 584 5.58 -14.97 15.42
CA VAL A 584 4.78 -14.48 14.32
C VAL A 584 4.53 -15.58 13.29
N GLN A 585 3.33 -15.60 12.75
CA GLN A 585 2.98 -16.36 11.58
C GLN A 585 3.51 -15.62 10.35
N LEU A 586 4.17 -16.34 9.45
CA LEU A 586 4.77 -15.82 8.22
C LEU A 586 4.10 -16.42 7.00
N GLU A 587 3.88 -15.59 6.01
CA GLU A 587 3.50 -15.97 4.65
C GLU A 587 4.44 -15.26 3.67
N LEU A 588 5.32 -16.03 3.02
CA LEU A 588 6.30 -15.50 2.08
C LEU A 588 5.93 -15.93 0.67
N THR A 589 5.81 -14.97 -0.24
CA THR A 589 5.66 -15.24 -1.67
C THR A 589 6.97 -14.91 -2.37
N ILE A 590 7.60 -15.91 -2.96
CA ILE A 590 8.92 -15.81 -3.55
C ILE A 590 9.00 -16.59 -4.88
N PRO A 591 9.97 -16.27 -5.77
CA PRO A 591 10.24 -17.10 -6.94
C PRO A 591 10.59 -18.53 -6.53
N THR A 592 10.06 -19.51 -7.24
CA THR A 592 10.25 -20.95 -6.94
C THR A 592 11.74 -21.35 -6.93
N SER A 593 12.57 -20.69 -7.74
CA SER A 593 14.02 -20.88 -7.76
C SER A 593 14.71 -20.56 -6.43
N ASN A 594 14.13 -19.69 -5.60
CA ASN A 594 14.74 -19.22 -4.36
C ASN A 594 14.21 -19.95 -3.11
N VAL A 595 13.33 -20.95 -3.26
CA VAL A 595 12.73 -21.66 -2.13
C VAL A 595 13.78 -22.30 -1.22
N GLY A 596 14.82 -22.91 -1.80
CA GLY A 596 15.91 -23.55 -1.02
C GLY A 596 16.67 -22.55 -0.14
N ASP A 597 17.06 -21.40 -0.71
CA ASP A 597 17.82 -20.38 0.00
C ASP A 597 16.99 -19.72 1.13
N VAL A 598 15.73 -19.40 0.83
CA VAL A 598 14.82 -18.74 1.79
C VAL A 598 14.43 -19.69 2.93
N THR A 599 14.14 -20.97 2.63
CA THR A 599 13.81 -21.95 3.66
C THR A 599 15.01 -22.29 4.54
N GLY A 600 16.22 -22.36 3.95
CA GLY A 600 17.47 -22.53 4.68
C GLY A 600 17.75 -21.37 5.62
N ASP A 601 17.52 -20.15 5.15
CA ASP A 601 17.69 -18.92 5.94
C ASP A 601 16.69 -18.84 7.11
N LEU A 602 15.40 -19.10 6.85
CA LEU A 602 14.39 -19.11 7.90
C LEU A 602 14.72 -20.13 8.99
N SER A 603 15.12 -21.34 8.59
CA SER A 603 15.51 -22.40 9.54
C SER A 603 16.72 -21.99 10.37
N GLY A 604 17.70 -21.28 9.78
CA GLY A 604 18.83 -20.70 10.48
C GLY A 604 18.44 -19.62 11.49
N ASN A 605 17.33 -18.91 11.26
CA ASN A 605 16.74 -17.89 12.11
C ASN A 605 15.60 -18.43 13.00
N ARG A 606 15.69 -19.68 13.42
CA ARG A 606 14.71 -20.35 14.31
C ARG A 606 13.28 -20.41 13.71
N GLY A 607 13.15 -20.25 12.39
CA GLY A 607 11.88 -20.36 11.69
C GLY A 607 11.43 -21.81 11.54
N LEU A 608 10.17 -22.07 11.83
CA LEU A 608 9.48 -23.35 11.59
C LEU A 608 8.67 -23.24 10.31
N ILE A 609 9.03 -24.02 9.28
CA ILE A 609 8.27 -24.07 8.02
C ILE A 609 7.11 -25.04 8.20
N GLU A 610 5.89 -24.57 8.00
CA GLU A 610 4.66 -25.35 8.11
C GLU A 610 4.23 -25.95 6.76
N GLY A 611 4.53 -25.28 5.66
CA GLY A 611 4.20 -25.74 4.31
C GLY A 611 4.71 -24.84 3.19
N THR A 612 4.71 -25.40 1.98
CA THR A 612 5.02 -24.69 0.75
C THR A 612 3.94 -24.99 -0.28
N GLU A 613 3.38 -23.97 -0.90
CA GLU A 613 2.30 -24.08 -1.88
C GLU A 613 2.74 -23.41 -3.19
N PRO A 614 2.85 -24.16 -4.31
CA PRO A 614 3.10 -23.55 -5.61
C PRO A 614 1.98 -22.59 -5.97
N GLN A 615 2.36 -21.43 -6.51
CA GLN A 615 1.47 -20.39 -7.02
C GLN A 615 1.66 -20.23 -8.53
N ALA A 616 0.76 -19.48 -9.17
CA ALA A 616 0.94 -19.09 -10.57
C ALA A 616 2.26 -18.32 -10.79
N ASN A 617 2.70 -18.19 -12.03
CA ASN A 617 3.84 -17.38 -12.44
C ASN A 617 5.16 -17.77 -11.77
N ASN A 618 5.45 -19.08 -11.61
CA ASN A 618 6.68 -19.58 -11.00
C ASN A 618 6.94 -19.07 -9.56
N LEU A 619 5.88 -18.77 -8.83
CA LEU A 619 5.94 -18.36 -7.44
C LEU A 619 5.65 -19.52 -6.48
N THR A 620 6.15 -19.43 -5.27
CA THR A 620 5.85 -20.33 -4.18
C THR A 620 5.49 -19.54 -2.93
N LEU A 621 4.36 -19.88 -2.31
CA LEU A 621 3.98 -19.41 -1.00
C LEU A 621 4.57 -20.33 0.06
N ILE A 622 5.39 -19.79 0.95
CA ILE A 622 5.93 -20.47 2.12
C ILE A 622 5.15 -19.99 3.34
N LYS A 623 4.59 -20.93 4.09
CA LYS A 623 3.94 -20.67 5.37
C LYS A 623 4.82 -21.18 6.50
N GLY A 624 4.96 -20.39 7.56
CA GLY A 624 5.80 -20.77 8.70
C GLY A 624 5.62 -19.85 9.89
N LYS A 625 6.40 -20.12 10.93
CA LYS A 625 6.45 -19.32 12.16
C LYS A 625 7.89 -19.00 12.50
N SER A 626 8.12 -17.83 13.08
CA SER A 626 9.45 -17.43 13.57
C SER A 626 9.33 -16.45 14.74
N PRO A 627 10.30 -16.41 15.64
CA PRO A 627 10.37 -15.36 16.64
C PRO A 627 10.54 -14.00 15.97
N LEU A 628 9.77 -13.01 16.40
CA LEU A 628 9.79 -11.66 15.80
C LEU A 628 11.19 -11.03 15.83
N ASN A 629 11.95 -11.28 16.89
CA ASN A 629 13.31 -10.73 17.03
C ASN A 629 14.30 -11.22 15.95
N GLU A 630 14.10 -12.40 15.38
CA GLU A 630 14.94 -12.95 14.31
C GLU A 630 14.61 -12.34 12.92
N LEU A 631 13.53 -11.58 12.84
CA LEU A 631 13.01 -11.01 11.59
C LEU A 631 13.25 -9.50 11.47
N GLN A 632 13.99 -8.88 12.38
CA GLN A 632 14.13 -7.42 12.41
C GLN A 632 14.63 -6.81 11.10
N ASP A 633 15.60 -7.40 10.41
CA ASP A 633 16.10 -6.95 9.10
C ASP A 633 15.67 -7.86 7.93
N TYR A 634 14.65 -8.67 8.15
CA TYR A 634 14.28 -9.74 7.22
C TYR A 634 13.85 -9.23 5.85
N ALA A 635 13.19 -8.09 5.78
CA ALA A 635 12.80 -7.47 4.51
C ALA A 635 13.99 -7.23 3.58
N ARG A 636 15.08 -6.69 4.11
CA ARG A 636 16.33 -6.45 3.35
C ARG A 636 16.96 -7.78 2.91
N LYS A 637 17.00 -8.75 3.82
CA LYS A 637 17.59 -10.07 3.57
C LYS A 637 16.81 -10.85 2.53
N LEU A 638 15.46 -10.86 2.62
CA LEU A 638 14.59 -11.51 1.65
C LEU A 638 14.78 -10.92 0.25
N ARG A 639 14.89 -9.60 0.14
CA ARG A 639 15.17 -8.94 -1.15
C ARG A 639 16.51 -9.34 -1.73
N ALA A 640 17.55 -9.41 -0.91
CA ALA A 640 18.86 -9.86 -1.38
C ALA A 640 18.83 -11.31 -1.87
N LEU A 641 18.08 -12.20 -1.20
CA LEU A 641 17.93 -13.60 -1.57
C LEU A 641 17.08 -13.82 -2.83
N THR A 642 16.17 -12.90 -3.11
CA THR A 642 15.17 -13.06 -4.19
C THR A 642 15.33 -12.05 -5.34
N GLY A 643 16.44 -11.31 -5.38
CA GLY A 643 16.65 -10.26 -6.39
C GLY A 643 15.62 -9.11 -6.33
N GLY A 644 14.98 -8.90 -5.17
CA GLY A 644 13.95 -7.87 -4.97
C GLY A 644 12.51 -8.35 -5.18
N GLU A 645 12.30 -9.59 -5.61
CA GLU A 645 10.98 -10.12 -5.95
C GLU A 645 10.23 -10.77 -4.77
N GLY A 646 10.93 -11.08 -3.67
CA GLY A 646 10.30 -11.65 -2.49
C GLY A 646 9.42 -10.66 -1.72
N SER A 647 8.26 -11.10 -1.28
CA SER A 647 7.39 -10.36 -0.36
C SER A 647 6.94 -11.26 0.80
N PHE A 648 6.67 -10.67 1.96
CA PHE A 648 6.13 -11.43 3.08
C PHE A 648 5.10 -10.62 3.86
N ASN A 649 4.21 -11.34 4.51
CA ASN A 649 3.31 -10.83 5.53
C ASN A 649 3.62 -11.50 6.85
N MET A 650 3.44 -10.79 7.95
CA MET A 650 3.56 -11.36 9.28
C MET A 650 2.43 -10.89 10.19
N SER A 651 1.98 -11.77 11.05
CA SER A 651 0.99 -11.47 12.08
C SER A 651 1.38 -12.16 13.38
N LEU A 652 1.10 -11.52 14.52
CA LEU A 652 1.34 -12.14 15.83
C LEU A 652 0.51 -13.43 15.94
N SER A 653 1.19 -14.56 16.18
CA SER A 653 0.55 -15.84 16.41
C SER A 653 0.29 -16.04 17.91
N HIS A 654 1.35 -16.12 18.71
CA HIS A 654 1.28 -16.37 20.16
C HIS A 654 2.61 -16.02 20.82
N TYR A 655 2.71 -16.29 22.12
CA TYR A 655 3.93 -16.12 22.89
C TYR A 655 4.44 -17.47 23.39
N GLU A 656 5.74 -17.73 23.26
CA GLU A 656 6.41 -18.94 23.72
C GLU A 656 7.58 -18.63 24.66
N PRO A 657 8.00 -19.63 25.51
CA PRO A 657 9.21 -19.47 26.33
C PRO A 657 10.42 -19.19 25.46
N ALA A 658 11.08 -18.06 25.69
CA ALA A 658 12.31 -17.73 25.01
C ALA A 658 13.45 -18.68 25.41
N PRO A 659 14.38 -19.03 24.49
CA PRO A 659 15.56 -19.82 24.85
C PRO A 659 16.42 -19.16 25.93
N PRO A 660 17.20 -19.91 26.72
CA PRO A 660 18.00 -19.36 27.83
C PRO A 660 18.92 -18.19 27.44
N ALA A 661 19.49 -18.26 26.22
CA ALA A 661 20.36 -17.18 25.71
C ALA A 661 19.59 -15.87 25.50
N VAL A 662 18.36 -15.95 24.94
CA VAL A 662 17.47 -14.79 24.72
C VAL A 662 16.98 -14.25 26.07
N GLN A 663 16.54 -15.12 26.99
CA GLN A 663 16.12 -14.71 28.32
C GLN A 663 17.23 -13.94 29.04
N LYS A 664 18.47 -14.47 29.00
CA LYS A 664 19.62 -13.80 29.63
C LYS A 664 19.84 -12.40 29.05
N ARG A 665 19.83 -12.26 27.71
CA ARG A 665 19.98 -10.98 27.03
C ARG A 665 18.91 -9.98 27.45
N VAL A 666 17.66 -10.38 27.42
CA VAL A 666 16.50 -9.51 27.75
C VAL A 666 16.57 -9.06 29.22
N CYS A 667 17.00 -9.92 30.14
CA CYS A 667 17.21 -9.56 31.56
C CYS A 667 18.41 -8.61 31.78
N GLU A 668 19.48 -8.72 30.96
CA GLU A 668 20.66 -7.85 31.06
C GLU A 668 20.43 -6.46 30.50
N GLU A 669 19.70 -6.33 29.38
CA GLU A 669 19.33 -5.06 28.75
C GLU A 669 18.51 -4.16 29.68
N THR A 670 17.76 -4.73 30.59
CA THR A 670 16.93 -4.01 31.58
C THR A 670 17.72 -3.57 32.84
N THR A 671 18.94 -4.03 33.02
CA THR A 671 19.76 -3.69 34.20
C THR A 671 20.77 -2.57 33.90
N SER A 672 20.96 -2.22 32.63
CA SER A 672 21.78 -1.11 32.15
C SER A 672 20.93 0.15 31.89
#